data_3f18934b54886b438686481cb7b6137c
#
_entry.id   3f18934b54886b438686481cb7b6137c
#
_cell.length_a   1.000
_cell.length_b   1.000
_cell.length_c   1.000
_cell.angle_alpha   90.00
_cell.angle_beta   90.00
_cell.angle_gamma   90.00
#
_symmetry.space_group_name_H-M   'P 1'
#
loop_
_entity.id
_entity.type
_entity.pdbx_description
1 polymer ?
#
loop_
_entity_poly.entity_id
_entity_poly.type
_entity_poly.pdbx_seq_one_letter_code
_entity_poly.pdbx_strand_id
1 'polypeptide(L)'
;MKLNKTYINIRDKWWGLPLILPSILLPVLSSANTYALTSTGNVVLFYLPLAFMLSLMLFFGWAALPGIVLAIFWRRYPQTGLYETLSVTMHFIITIVLSWGGYRVFSPRRNNVSHGDAHLLFQRIFWQVFCSATLFLVIYQFAAFVGMYESKASLMGVMPFNINTLINYQALLVGNLVGVPLCYFIIRTLRNPLHLRGYYQQLKLQIDSKATKKEIVIWLAVLTTLMFILCMPLTDNSSIFSTNYTLSLLLPVMLWGSMRYGYKFISIIWAVVLITSIHYYQRYMPWYSGYDTQLAITSSSYLVFSFIVNYMSVLATRQRVVSGRARRLAYLDPVVHLPNLRALNRALQNAPWSTICFLHVPGLELLGKNYGVMLRIQYKQKLSHWITPMLASNECVYQMSGHDLVLRLNTESHQQRIEALDKHIKQFRFIWDGLPLQPPVGVSYCCVRSPVIHLYLLLGELSTSSDLSLTTNAPEDLQRRGAMHLQRDLKGRIAMMNRLQQALEHDHFFLMAQPIFGVRGDVYHEILLRLRDDNGDVINPDNFLPVAHEFGLSSAIDLWVIENTLRFMAASREYMPAHRFAINLSPTSVCRARFPAEVKQLLTQYQVEPWQLVFEVTESNSLTNAEQAQLTLGQLQQFGCQIAIDDFGTGYASYARLKNVDADILKIDGSFIRNIVSNSLDYQIVASICHLARMKNMQVVAEYVESEEIRSVVLSLGIDYLQGYLIGEPQLLSEIQ
;
A
#
# COMPACT_ATOMS: atom_id res chain seq x y z
N MET A 1 -22.02 -6.14 -38.47
CA MET A 1 -21.14 -5.08 -37.93
C MET A 1 -21.42 -3.68 -38.52
N LYS A 2 -21.76 -3.52 -39.82
CA LYS A 2 -22.12 -2.19 -40.44
C LYS A 2 -23.43 -1.58 -39.92
N LEU A 3 -24.49 -2.38 -39.75
CA LEU A 3 -25.79 -1.91 -39.20
C LEU A 3 -25.67 -1.30 -37.80
N ASN A 4 -24.74 -1.78 -36.99
CA ASN A 4 -24.53 -1.29 -35.62
C ASN A 4 -23.88 0.13 -35.57
N LYS A 5 -23.02 0.46 -36.55
CA LYS A 5 -22.40 1.80 -36.64
C LYS A 5 -23.41 2.86 -37.11
N THR A 6 -24.25 2.53 -38.09
CA THR A 6 -25.27 3.44 -38.61
C THR A 6 -26.34 3.73 -37.54
N TYR A 7 -26.80 2.70 -36.82
CA TYR A 7 -27.73 2.88 -35.69
C TYR A 7 -27.16 3.77 -34.60
N ILE A 8 -25.88 3.59 -34.22
CA ILE A 8 -25.22 4.42 -33.20
C ILE A 8 -25.13 5.89 -33.62
N ASN A 9 -24.89 6.17 -34.91
CA ASN A 9 -24.77 7.53 -35.43
C ASN A 9 -26.13 8.26 -35.54
N ILE A 10 -27.22 7.55 -35.75
CA ILE A 10 -28.58 8.11 -35.93
C ILE A 10 -29.30 8.21 -34.60
N ARG A 11 -29.06 7.30 -33.68
CA ARG A 11 -29.77 7.08 -32.41
C ARG A 11 -29.89 8.33 -31.55
N ASP A 12 -28.81 9.09 -31.42
CA ASP A 12 -28.70 10.21 -30.48
C ASP A 12 -28.97 11.59 -31.14
N LYS A 13 -29.29 11.63 -32.45
CA LYS A 13 -29.69 12.84 -33.16
C LYS A 13 -31.13 13.23 -32.80
N TRP A 14 -31.49 14.50 -32.89
CA TRP A 14 -32.80 15.02 -32.48
C TRP A 14 -33.99 14.33 -33.14
N TRP A 15 -33.84 13.85 -34.37
CA TRP A 15 -34.86 13.11 -35.13
C TRP A 15 -34.82 11.56 -34.90
N GLY A 16 -33.90 11.06 -34.08
CA GLY A 16 -33.81 9.66 -33.69
C GLY A 16 -34.62 9.33 -32.43
N LEU A 17 -33.98 8.62 -31.48
CA LEU A 17 -34.63 8.27 -30.20
C LEU A 17 -35.18 9.47 -29.41
N PRO A 18 -34.53 10.68 -29.39
CA PRO A 18 -35.06 11.82 -28.67
C PRO A 18 -36.43 12.29 -29.16
N LEU A 19 -36.76 12.12 -30.44
CA LEU A 19 -38.06 12.46 -31.02
C LEU A 19 -39.11 11.38 -30.75
N ILE A 20 -38.73 10.11 -30.88
CA ILE A 20 -39.67 8.97 -30.82
C ILE A 20 -40.03 8.59 -29.37
N LEU A 21 -39.06 8.59 -28.46
CA LEU A 21 -39.29 8.16 -27.07
C LEU A 21 -40.37 8.97 -26.32
N PRO A 22 -40.35 10.32 -26.41
CA PRO A 22 -41.39 11.11 -25.73
C PRO A 22 -42.79 10.78 -26.23
N SER A 23 -42.97 10.63 -27.53
CA SER A 23 -44.26 10.36 -28.16
C SER A 23 -44.85 9.00 -27.77
N ILE A 24 -44.01 7.97 -27.58
CA ILE A 24 -44.43 6.60 -27.21
C ILE A 24 -44.59 6.47 -25.69
N LEU A 25 -43.58 6.91 -24.91
CA LEU A 25 -43.51 6.61 -23.48
C LEU A 25 -44.31 7.60 -22.63
N LEU A 26 -44.52 8.85 -23.06
CA LEU A 26 -45.26 9.83 -22.28
C LEU A 26 -46.73 9.40 -22.02
N PRO A 27 -47.47 8.86 -23.00
CA PRO A 27 -48.82 8.32 -22.75
C PRO A 27 -48.82 7.19 -21.72
N VAL A 28 -47.88 6.22 -21.86
CA VAL A 28 -47.77 5.07 -20.97
C VAL A 28 -47.39 5.48 -19.56
N LEU A 29 -46.46 6.38 -19.39
CA LEU A 29 -46.06 6.87 -18.06
C LEU A 29 -47.13 7.75 -17.42
N SER A 30 -47.91 8.43 -18.23
CA SER A 30 -49.04 9.23 -17.71
C SER A 30 -50.21 8.37 -17.22
N SER A 31 -50.39 7.14 -17.74
CA SER A 31 -51.42 6.22 -17.21
C SER A 31 -51.01 5.67 -15.80
N ALA A 32 -49.76 5.77 -15.42
CA ALA A 32 -49.32 5.46 -14.06
C ALA A 32 -49.51 6.59 -13.05
N ASN A 33 -49.98 7.78 -13.49
CA ASN A 33 -50.36 8.86 -12.57
C ASN A 33 -51.61 8.46 -11.79
N THR A 34 -51.63 8.75 -10.52
CA THR A 34 -52.77 8.48 -9.66
C THR A 34 -53.36 9.79 -9.18
N TYR A 35 -54.67 9.91 -9.29
CA TYR A 35 -55.44 11.06 -8.87
C TYR A 35 -56.35 10.67 -7.71
N ALA A 36 -56.56 11.59 -6.78
CA ALA A 36 -57.52 11.44 -5.69
C ALA A 36 -58.51 12.62 -5.71
N LEU A 37 -59.72 12.35 -5.28
CA LEU A 37 -60.74 13.35 -5.11
C LEU A 37 -60.66 13.88 -3.66
N THR A 38 -60.63 15.21 -3.46
CA THR A 38 -60.73 15.87 -2.17
C THR A 38 -62.02 16.66 -2.10
N SER A 39 -62.35 17.18 -0.92
CA SER A 39 -63.53 18.06 -0.73
C SER A 39 -63.46 19.29 -1.62
N THR A 40 -62.32 19.76 -2.03
CA THR A 40 -62.07 21.00 -2.79
C THR A 40 -61.66 20.77 -4.25
N GLY A 41 -61.57 19.49 -4.72
CA GLY A 41 -61.22 19.17 -6.11
C GLY A 41 -60.29 17.96 -6.26
N ASN A 42 -59.80 17.74 -7.48
CA ASN A 42 -58.88 16.65 -7.77
C ASN A 42 -57.45 17.02 -7.42
N VAL A 43 -56.74 16.07 -6.80
CA VAL A 43 -55.28 16.17 -6.51
C VAL A 43 -54.53 15.01 -7.15
N VAL A 44 -53.23 15.23 -7.42
CA VAL A 44 -52.34 14.22 -7.90
C VAL A 44 -51.60 13.60 -6.72
N LEU A 45 -51.56 12.27 -6.61
CA LEU A 45 -50.80 11.56 -5.60
C LEU A 45 -49.43 11.10 -6.12
N PHE A 46 -49.32 10.91 -7.44
CA PHE A 46 -48.06 10.50 -8.08
C PHE A 46 -47.98 11.02 -9.52
N TYR A 47 -46.88 11.67 -9.89
CA TYR A 47 -46.71 12.32 -11.18
C TYR A 47 -45.38 12.00 -11.84
N LEU A 48 -45.37 11.14 -12.89
CA LEU A 48 -44.18 10.67 -13.59
C LEU A 48 -43.76 11.51 -14.81
N PRO A 49 -44.64 12.24 -15.54
CA PRO A 49 -44.27 12.92 -16.77
C PRO A 49 -43.07 13.88 -16.63
N LEU A 50 -43.00 14.65 -15.54
CA LEU A 50 -41.90 15.58 -15.29
C LEU A 50 -40.56 14.83 -15.11
N ALA A 51 -40.57 13.75 -14.32
CA ALA A 51 -39.40 12.90 -14.11
C ALA A 51 -38.86 12.29 -15.41
N PHE A 52 -39.77 11.88 -16.29
CA PHE A 52 -39.39 11.31 -17.59
C PHE A 52 -38.78 12.36 -18.51
N MET A 53 -39.35 13.54 -18.63
CA MET A 53 -38.83 14.63 -19.46
C MET A 53 -37.46 15.11 -18.95
N LEU A 54 -37.26 15.22 -17.64
CA LEU A 54 -35.96 15.51 -17.02
C LEU A 54 -34.94 14.44 -17.37
N SER A 55 -35.35 13.16 -17.34
CA SER A 55 -34.45 12.04 -17.70
C SER A 55 -34.05 12.08 -19.18
N LEU A 56 -34.96 12.47 -20.09
CA LEU A 56 -34.63 12.69 -21.51
C LEU A 56 -33.59 13.81 -21.68
N MET A 57 -33.75 14.93 -20.97
CA MET A 57 -32.78 16.03 -20.99
C MET A 57 -31.42 15.61 -20.42
N LEU A 58 -31.39 14.74 -19.42
CA LEU A 58 -30.12 14.21 -18.89
C LEU A 58 -29.35 13.36 -19.92
N PHE A 59 -30.08 12.60 -20.76
CA PHE A 59 -29.46 11.75 -21.79
C PHE A 59 -29.11 12.49 -23.07
N PHE A 60 -30.03 13.27 -23.61
CA PHE A 60 -29.97 13.80 -24.95
C PHE A 60 -29.71 15.32 -24.97
N GLY A 61 -29.80 15.97 -23.81
CA GLY A 61 -29.64 17.44 -23.72
C GLY A 61 -30.65 18.18 -24.59
N TRP A 62 -30.21 19.21 -25.29
CA TRP A 62 -31.04 20.03 -26.18
C TRP A 62 -31.75 19.24 -27.29
N ALA A 63 -31.19 18.08 -27.71
CA ALA A 63 -31.78 17.24 -28.74
C ALA A 63 -33.13 16.63 -28.32
N ALA A 64 -33.43 16.56 -27.01
CA ALA A 64 -34.71 16.05 -26.49
C ALA A 64 -35.87 17.06 -26.61
N LEU A 65 -35.59 18.36 -26.65
CA LEU A 65 -36.62 19.41 -26.62
C LEU A 65 -37.65 19.28 -27.73
N PRO A 66 -37.28 19.13 -29.04
CA PRO A 66 -38.28 19.02 -30.11
C PRO A 66 -39.27 17.87 -29.88
N GLY A 67 -38.75 16.71 -29.44
CA GLY A 67 -39.59 15.55 -29.13
C GLY A 67 -40.52 15.76 -27.94
N ILE A 68 -40.03 16.42 -26.90
CA ILE A 68 -40.86 16.77 -25.71
C ILE A 68 -41.98 17.73 -26.09
N VAL A 69 -41.65 18.77 -26.83
CA VAL A 69 -42.63 19.77 -27.31
C VAL A 69 -43.73 19.09 -28.13
N LEU A 70 -43.34 18.28 -29.10
CA LEU A 70 -44.24 17.60 -30.00
C LEU A 70 -45.15 16.60 -29.24
N ALA A 71 -44.60 15.88 -28.28
CA ALA A 71 -45.34 14.92 -27.47
C ALA A 71 -46.39 15.58 -26.54
N ILE A 72 -46.03 16.71 -25.93
CA ILE A 72 -47.00 17.49 -25.10
C ILE A 72 -48.08 18.09 -25.99
N PHE A 73 -47.69 18.75 -27.10
CA PHE A 73 -48.61 19.41 -28.00
C PHE A 73 -49.60 18.42 -28.59
N TRP A 74 -49.16 17.31 -29.17
CA TRP A 74 -50.01 16.29 -29.78
C TRP A 74 -51.06 15.71 -28.81
N ARG A 75 -50.66 15.58 -27.56
CA ARG A 75 -51.53 15.04 -26.50
C ARG A 75 -52.57 16.02 -26.00
N ARG A 76 -52.20 17.30 -25.84
CA ARG A 76 -53.06 18.31 -25.20
C ARG A 76 -53.95 19.04 -26.19
N TYR A 77 -53.46 19.29 -27.39
CA TYR A 77 -54.18 20.06 -28.40
C TYR A 77 -55.63 19.59 -28.65
N PRO A 78 -55.91 18.27 -28.78
CA PRO A 78 -57.28 17.79 -28.97
C PRO A 78 -58.22 18.01 -27.79
N GLN A 79 -57.65 18.23 -26.57
CA GLN A 79 -58.43 18.32 -25.34
C GLN A 79 -58.68 19.77 -24.89
N THR A 80 -57.71 20.67 -25.09
CA THR A 80 -57.71 21.99 -24.45
C THR A 80 -57.56 23.18 -25.42
N GLY A 81 -57.49 22.91 -26.73
CA GLY A 81 -57.29 23.95 -27.73
C GLY A 81 -55.88 24.52 -27.77
N LEU A 82 -55.64 25.47 -28.70
CA LEU A 82 -54.32 25.97 -29.01
C LEU A 82 -53.69 26.79 -27.87
N TYR A 83 -54.42 27.72 -27.30
CA TYR A 83 -53.90 28.66 -26.28
C TYR A 83 -53.44 27.94 -25.00
N GLU A 84 -54.30 27.10 -24.44
CA GLU A 84 -53.97 26.35 -23.22
C GLU A 84 -52.83 25.31 -23.48
N THR A 85 -52.86 24.68 -24.67
CA THR A 85 -51.77 23.75 -25.06
C THR A 85 -50.40 24.44 -25.11
N LEU A 86 -50.35 25.66 -25.67
CA LEU A 86 -49.12 26.44 -25.70
C LEU A 86 -48.67 26.84 -24.29
N SER A 87 -49.59 27.27 -23.44
CA SER A 87 -49.32 27.62 -22.03
C SER A 87 -48.72 26.44 -21.26
N VAL A 88 -49.33 25.24 -21.37
CA VAL A 88 -48.86 24.02 -20.73
C VAL A 88 -47.47 23.62 -21.29
N THR A 89 -47.30 23.70 -22.58
CA THR A 89 -46.01 23.34 -23.23
C THR A 89 -44.89 24.27 -22.75
N MET A 90 -45.11 25.59 -22.70
CA MET A 90 -44.15 26.55 -22.18
C MET A 90 -43.82 26.32 -20.71
N HIS A 91 -44.83 26.04 -19.89
CA HIS A 91 -44.68 25.71 -18.48
C HIS A 91 -43.69 24.54 -18.29
N PHE A 92 -43.91 23.40 -18.99
CA PHE A 92 -43.00 22.25 -18.93
C PHE A 92 -41.59 22.59 -19.42
N ILE A 93 -41.47 23.29 -20.56
CA ILE A 93 -40.16 23.60 -21.16
C ILE A 93 -39.36 24.49 -20.21
N ILE A 94 -39.93 25.56 -19.66
CA ILE A 94 -39.22 26.49 -18.77
C ILE A 94 -38.75 25.71 -17.53
N THR A 95 -39.63 24.92 -16.91
CA THR A 95 -39.30 24.10 -15.73
C THR A 95 -38.12 23.17 -16.02
N ILE A 96 -38.17 22.42 -17.13
CA ILE A 96 -37.19 21.39 -17.46
C ILE A 96 -35.86 22.02 -17.83
N VAL A 97 -35.87 23.10 -18.63
CA VAL A 97 -34.65 23.77 -19.09
C VAL A 97 -33.94 24.45 -17.93
N LEU A 98 -34.65 25.15 -17.04
CA LEU A 98 -34.04 25.78 -15.88
C LEU A 98 -33.44 24.75 -14.91
N SER A 99 -34.19 23.69 -14.63
CA SER A 99 -33.76 22.61 -13.72
C SER A 99 -32.55 21.83 -14.27
N TRP A 100 -32.61 21.44 -15.55
CA TRP A 100 -31.49 20.75 -16.24
C TRP A 100 -30.30 21.68 -16.46
N GLY A 101 -30.53 22.94 -16.82
CA GLY A 101 -29.49 23.93 -17.05
C GLY A 101 -28.71 24.21 -15.75
N GLY A 102 -29.41 24.47 -14.64
CA GLY A 102 -28.80 24.60 -13.31
C GLY A 102 -27.99 23.39 -12.94
N TYR A 103 -28.53 22.18 -13.08
CA TYR A 103 -27.76 20.96 -12.84
C TYR A 103 -26.49 20.86 -13.68
N ARG A 104 -26.56 21.28 -14.96
CA ARG A 104 -25.39 21.25 -15.86
C ARG A 104 -24.31 22.28 -15.52
N VAL A 105 -24.70 23.46 -15.04
CA VAL A 105 -23.75 24.51 -14.64
C VAL A 105 -23.00 24.13 -13.39
N PHE A 106 -23.70 23.60 -12.39
CA PHE A 106 -23.13 23.31 -11.07
C PHE A 106 -22.57 21.88 -10.91
N SER A 107 -22.81 20.99 -11.87
CA SER A 107 -22.27 19.63 -11.81
C SER A 107 -21.01 19.46 -12.66
N PRO A 108 -19.97 18.76 -12.17
CA PRO A 108 -18.80 18.45 -12.95
C PRO A 108 -19.17 17.66 -14.22
N ARG A 109 -18.61 18.05 -15.37
CA ARG A 109 -18.85 17.40 -16.67
C ARG A 109 -18.22 16.01 -16.73
N ARG A 110 -18.82 15.03 -16.09
CA ARG A 110 -18.43 13.61 -16.23
C ARG A 110 -19.44 12.89 -17.12
N ASN A 111 -19.01 12.52 -18.32
CA ASN A 111 -19.76 11.58 -19.16
C ASN A 111 -19.78 10.20 -18.47
N ASN A 112 -20.95 9.56 -18.41
CA ASN A 112 -21.18 8.20 -17.89
C ASN A 112 -21.29 7.99 -16.37
N VAL A 113 -21.71 8.97 -15.59
CA VAL A 113 -21.99 8.75 -14.18
C VAL A 113 -23.36 8.10 -14.01
N SER A 114 -23.41 6.91 -13.40
CA SER A 114 -24.68 6.22 -13.13
C SER A 114 -25.44 6.87 -11.97
N HIS A 115 -26.77 6.77 -11.94
CA HIS A 115 -27.55 7.07 -10.74
C HIS A 115 -27.10 6.18 -9.58
N GLY A 116 -27.02 6.75 -8.36
CA GLY A 116 -26.48 6.10 -7.17
C GLY A 116 -25.05 6.47 -6.84
N ASP A 117 -24.42 7.37 -7.62
CA ASP A 117 -23.13 7.97 -7.24
C ASP A 117 -23.33 8.98 -6.13
N ALA A 118 -22.74 8.69 -4.96
CA ALA A 118 -22.91 9.51 -3.76
C ALA A 118 -22.34 10.93 -3.88
N HIS A 119 -21.35 11.16 -4.74
CA HIS A 119 -20.74 12.49 -4.93
C HIS A 119 -21.70 13.48 -5.61
N LEU A 120 -22.62 12.98 -6.44
CA LEU A 120 -23.60 13.81 -7.15
C LEU A 120 -24.99 13.76 -6.53
N LEU A 121 -25.16 13.03 -5.43
CA LEU A 121 -26.48 12.80 -4.83
C LEU A 121 -27.14 14.11 -4.42
N PHE A 122 -26.43 15.00 -3.72
CA PHE A 122 -26.95 16.27 -3.26
C PHE A 122 -27.39 17.17 -4.43
N GLN A 123 -26.55 17.32 -5.45
CA GLN A 123 -26.85 18.14 -6.62
C GLN A 123 -28.04 17.57 -7.43
N ARG A 124 -28.17 16.24 -7.52
CA ARG A 124 -29.31 15.60 -8.18
C ARG A 124 -30.60 15.79 -7.40
N ILE A 125 -30.58 15.57 -6.10
CA ILE A 125 -31.75 15.81 -5.26
C ILE A 125 -32.17 17.29 -5.35
N PHE A 126 -31.24 18.20 -5.21
CA PHE A 126 -31.50 19.62 -5.27
C PHE A 126 -32.13 20.04 -6.61
N TRP A 127 -31.45 19.77 -7.74
CA TRP A 127 -31.88 20.25 -9.06
C TRP A 127 -33.01 19.42 -9.68
N GLN A 128 -32.93 18.08 -9.55
CA GLN A 128 -33.90 17.20 -10.24
C GLN A 128 -35.15 16.91 -9.42
N VAL A 129 -35.10 17.06 -8.10
CA VAL A 129 -36.25 16.81 -7.23
C VAL A 129 -36.80 18.12 -6.69
N PHE A 130 -36.07 18.83 -5.84
CA PHE A 130 -36.59 20.05 -5.20
C PHE A 130 -36.78 21.21 -6.19
N CYS A 131 -35.73 21.60 -6.90
CA CYS A 131 -35.78 22.75 -7.81
C CYS A 131 -36.78 22.52 -8.93
N SER A 132 -36.85 21.34 -9.54
CA SER A 132 -37.80 21.05 -10.60
C SER A 132 -39.23 21.04 -10.14
N ALA A 133 -39.54 20.46 -8.96
CA ALA A 133 -40.88 20.44 -8.42
C ALA A 133 -41.35 21.85 -7.98
N THR A 134 -40.45 22.62 -7.35
CA THR A 134 -40.72 23.99 -6.92
C THR A 134 -40.96 24.93 -8.11
N LEU A 135 -40.09 24.88 -9.12
CA LEU A 135 -40.23 25.65 -10.35
C LEU A 135 -41.53 25.30 -11.07
N PHE A 136 -41.86 24.02 -11.16
CA PHE A 136 -43.10 23.56 -11.78
C PHE A 136 -44.33 24.15 -11.07
N LEU A 137 -44.35 24.09 -9.75
CA LEU A 137 -45.44 24.62 -8.95
C LEU A 137 -45.56 26.15 -9.06
N VAL A 138 -44.44 26.88 -8.93
CA VAL A 138 -44.39 28.35 -8.98
C VAL A 138 -44.84 28.85 -10.35
N ILE A 139 -44.34 28.29 -11.43
CA ILE A 139 -44.74 28.67 -12.80
C ILE A 139 -46.23 28.35 -13.03
N TYR A 140 -46.72 27.21 -12.51
CA TYR A 140 -48.11 26.86 -12.59
C TYR A 140 -49.01 27.89 -11.87
N GLN A 141 -48.66 28.25 -10.63
CA GLN A 141 -49.41 29.23 -9.86
C GLN A 141 -49.42 30.62 -10.52
N PHE A 142 -48.27 31.02 -11.08
CA PHE A 142 -48.13 32.25 -11.83
C PHE A 142 -48.99 32.23 -13.10
N ALA A 143 -48.97 31.16 -13.87
CA ALA A 143 -49.78 31.00 -15.08
C ALA A 143 -51.29 30.98 -14.77
N ALA A 144 -51.67 30.33 -13.67
CA ALA A 144 -53.09 30.34 -13.18
C ALA A 144 -53.51 31.74 -12.73
N PHE A 145 -52.65 32.49 -12.04
CA PHE A 145 -52.92 33.87 -11.62
C PHE A 145 -53.10 34.83 -12.81
N VAL A 146 -52.30 34.65 -13.88
CA VAL A 146 -52.43 35.48 -15.10
C VAL A 146 -53.60 35.03 -15.99
N GLY A 147 -54.33 33.97 -15.61
CA GLY A 147 -55.47 33.47 -16.38
C GLY A 147 -55.11 32.63 -17.62
N MET A 148 -53.90 32.08 -17.66
CA MET A 148 -53.46 31.19 -18.75
C MET A 148 -54.10 29.81 -18.70
N TYR A 149 -54.73 29.43 -17.59
CA TYR A 149 -55.46 28.18 -17.41
C TYR A 149 -56.92 28.47 -17.09
N GLU A 150 -57.86 27.74 -17.72
CA GLU A 150 -59.26 27.83 -17.35
C GLU A 150 -59.50 27.29 -15.93
N SER A 151 -60.25 28.01 -15.11
CA SER A 151 -60.44 27.75 -13.69
C SER A 151 -61.09 26.40 -13.37
N LYS A 152 -61.76 25.76 -14.31
CA LYS A 152 -62.39 24.43 -14.18
C LYS A 152 -61.47 23.26 -14.41
N ALA A 153 -60.30 23.48 -15.03
CA ALA A 153 -59.33 22.43 -15.33
C ALA A 153 -58.09 22.46 -14.38
N SER A 154 -58.09 23.38 -13.39
CA SER A 154 -56.93 23.50 -12.52
C SER A 154 -56.87 22.36 -11.51
N LEU A 155 -56.02 21.39 -11.79
CA LEU A 155 -55.62 20.32 -10.88
C LEU A 155 -55.02 20.81 -9.56
N MET A 156 -54.55 22.06 -9.55
CA MET A 156 -53.92 22.71 -8.40
C MET A 156 -54.72 23.95 -8.07
N GLY A 157 -55.44 24.01 -6.96
CA GLY A 157 -56.25 25.15 -6.58
C GLY A 157 -55.53 26.51 -6.70
N VAL A 158 -56.29 27.59 -6.95
CA VAL A 158 -55.73 28.95 -7.15
C VAL A 158 -55.01 29.48 -5.90
N MET A 159 -55.32 28.96 -4.72
CA MET A 159 -54.69 29.37 -3.46
C MET A 159 -53.32 28.65 -3.23
N PRO A 160 -52.22 29.41 -3.09
CA PRO A 160 -50.86 28.83 -3.01
C PRO A 160 -50.59 28.00 -1.74
N PHE A 161 -51.40 28.17 -0.70
CA PHE A 161 -51.22 27.50 0.60
C PHE A 161 -52.41 26.59 0.98
N ASN A 162 -53.05 25.98 0.01
CA ASN A 162 -54.14 25.03 0.26
C ASN A 162 -53.54 23.60 0.43
N ILE A 163 -54.29 22.72 1.14
CA ILE A 163 -53.95 21.31 1.34
C ILE A 163 -53.73 20.57 0.01
N ASN A 164 -54.52 20.89 -1.02
CA ASN A 164 -54.39 20.34 -2.37
C ASN A 164 -53.05 20.71 -3.01
N THR A 165 -52.59 21.95 -2.83
CA THR A 165 -51.30 22.40 -3.33
C THR A 165 -50.15 21.66 -2.66
N LEU A 166 -50.26 21.41 -1.34
CA LEU A 166 -49.29 20.63 -0.58
C LEU A 166 -49.22 19.19 -1.10
N ILE A 167 -50.36 18.51 -1.29
CA ILE A 167 -50.41 17.13 -1.80
C ILE A 167 -49.80 17.04 -3.21
N ASN A 168 -50.17 17.96 -4.10
CA ASN A 168 -49.63 18.03 -5.46
C ASN A 168 -48.13 18.29 -5.49
N TYR A 169 -47.63 19.17 -4.61
CA TYR A 169 -46.18 19.40 -4.47
C TYR A 169 -45.45 18.16 -4.01
N GLN A 170 -45.96 17.45 -3.00
CA GLN A 170 -45.42 16.20 -2.51
C GLN A 170 -45.42 15.12 -3.61
N ALA A 171 -46.47 15.03 -4.41
CA ALA A 171 -46.55 14.11 -5.55
C ALA A 171 -45.50 14.38 -6.62
N LEU A 172 -45.18 15.65 -6.91
CA LEU A 172 -44.09 16.05 -7.80
C LEU A 172 -42.72 15.66 -7.23
N LEU A 173 -42.52 15.91 -5.93
CA LEU A 173 -41.26 15.53 -5.24
C LEU A 173 -41.03 14.01 -5.28
N VAL A 174 -42.05 13.22 -4.91
CA VAL A 174 -42.00 11.75 -4.92
C VAL A 174 -41.83 11.23 -6.34
N GLY A 175 -42.60 11.77 -7.29
CA GLY A 175 -42.52 11.42 -8.70
C GLY A 175 -41.15 11.64 -9.28
N ASN A 176 -40.50 12.76 -8.94
CA ASN A 176 -39.15 13.04 -9.40
C ASN A 176 -38.10 12.19 -8.65
N LEU A 177 -38.21 12.02 -7.33
CA LEU A 177 -37.25 11.27 -6.51
C LEU A 177 -37.17 9.80 -6.92
N VAL A 178 -38.27 9.19 -7.24
CA VAL A 178 -38.38 7.77 -7.63
C VAL A 178 -38.41 7.61 -9.15
N GLY A 179 -39.08 8.53 -9.85
CA GLY A 179 -39.28 8.44 -11.30
C GLY A 179 -38.03 8.76 -12.11
N VAL A 180 -37.19 9.74 -11.70
CA VAL A 180 -35.98 10.07 -12.48
C VAL A 180 -35.02 8.90 -12.55
N PRO A 181 -34.66 8.19 -11.48
CA PRO A 181 -33.82 6.98 -11.57
C PRO A 181 -34.43 5.86 -12.40
N LEU A 182 -35.74 5.65 -12.26
CA LEU A 182 -36.47 4.62 -13.01
C LEU A 182 -36.47 4.93 -14.53
N CYS A 183 -36.91 6.15 -14.89
CA CYS A 183 -36.93 6.59 -16.29
C CYS A 183 -35.51 6.59 -16.90
N TYR A 184 -34.50 7.03 -16.14
CA TYR A 184 -33.12 6.97 -16.54
C TYR A 184 -32.67 5.53 -16.86
N PHE A 185 -33.02 4.56 -16.03
CA PHE A 185 -32.75 3.14 -16.28
C PHE A 185 -33.44 2.65 -17.54
N ILE A 186 -34.72 2.96 -17.73
CA ILE A 186 -35.51 2.55 -18.92
C ILE A 186 -34.89 3.13 -20.19
N ILE A 187 -34.65 4.45 -20.25
CA ILE A 187 -34.05 5.12 -21.42
C ILE A 187 -32.69 4.54 -21.76
N ARG A 188 -31.84 4.30 -20.73
CA ARG A 188 -30.51 3.74 -20.92
C ARG A 188 -30.55 2.32 -21.50
N THR A 189 -31.49 1.52 -21.05
CA THR A 189 -31.69 0.15 -21.53
C THR A 189 -32.20 0.12 -22.97
N LEU A 190 -33.17 0.99 -23.30
CA LEU A 190 -33.69 1.13 -24.66
C LEU A 190 -32.62 1.65 -25.64
N ARG A 191 -31.79 2.58 -25.18
CA ARG A 191 -30.68 3.13 -25.95
C ARG A 191 -29.59 2.08 -26.22
N ASN A 192 -29.29 1.17 -25.27
CA ASN A 192 -28.27 0.14 -25.39
C ASN A 192 -28.67 -1.12 -24.61
N PRO A 193 -29.29 -2.12 -25.25
CA PRO A 193 -29.70 -3.37 -24.59
C PRO A 193 -28.56 -4.15 -23.93
N LEU A 194 -27.31 -4.03 -24.46
CA LEU A 194 -26.13 -4.67 -23.87
C LEU A 194 -25.82 -4.11 -22.46
N HIS A 195 -26.36 -2.93 -22.14
CA HIS A 195 -26.25 -2.35 -20.80
C HIS A 195 -26.84 -3.26 -19.71
N LEU A 196 -27.83 -4.08 -20.01
CA LEU A 196 -28.42 -5.01 -19.05
C LEU A 196 -27.40 -6.01 -18.48
N ARG A 197 -26.49 -6.52 -19.31
CA ARG A 197 -25.42 -7.42 -18.84
C ARG A 197 -24.46 -6.70 -17.86
N GLY A 198 -24.03 -5.50 -18.20
CA GLY A 198 -23.20 -4.67 -17.33
C GLY A 198 -23.95 -4.22 -16.06
N TYR A 199 -25.23 -3.93 -16.16
CA TYR A 199 -26.08 -3.59 -15.04
C TYR A 199 -26.23 -4.76 -14.05
N TYR A 200 -26.45 -5.96 -14.56
CA TYR A 200 -26.51 -7.18 -13.74
C TYR A 200 -25.20 -7.44 -12.99
N GLN A 201 -24.05 -7.29 -13.67
CA GLN A 201 -22.75 -7.39 -12.99
C GLN A 201 -22.56 -6.35 -11.88
N GLN A 202 -22.94 -5.09 -12.14
CA GLN A 202 -22.90 -4.02 -11.14
C GLN A 202 -23.89 -4.24 -9.99
N LEU A 203 -25.03 -4.84 -10.26
CA LEU A 203 -26.03 -5.25 -9.26
C LEU A 203 -25.42 -6.30 -8.32
N LYS A 204 -24.78 -7.34 -8.87
CA LYS A 204 -24.10 -8.38 -8.10
C LYS A 204 -22.98 -7.81 -7.22
N LEU A 205 -22.23 -6.80 -7.69
CA LEU A 205 -21.19 -6.13 -6.92
C LEU A 205 -21.72 -5.25 -5.78
N GLN A 206 -22.99 -4.79 -5.87
CA GLN A 206 -23.60 -3.98 -4.83
C GLN A 206 -24.30 -4.80 -3.74
N ILE A 207 -24.64 -6.06 -4.01
CA ILE A 207 -25.21 -6.98 -3.03
C ILE A 207 -24.12 -7.37 -2.02
N ASP A 208 -24.49 -7.48 -0.75
CA ASP A 208 -23.57 -7.93 0.30
C ASP A 208 -23.08 -9.35 -0.02
N SER A 209 -21.77 -9.56 0.08
CA SER A 209 -21.15 -10.88 -0.15
C SER A 209 -21.64 -11.99 0.77
N LYS A 210 -22.21 -11.62 1.92
CA LYS A 210 -22.82 -12.54 2.89
C LYS A 210 -24.30 -12.82 2.62
N ALA A 211 -24.95 -12.10 1.68
CA ALA A 211 -26.35 -12.31 1.39
C ALA A 211 -26.56 -13.61 0.58
N THR A 212 -27.40 -14.50 1.10
CA THR A 212 -27.72 -15.75 0.43
C THR A 212 -28.93 -15.60 -0.51
N LYS A 213 -29.02 -16.46 -1.54
CA LYS A 213 -30.20 -16.47 -2.42
C LYS A 213 -31.49 -16.72 -1.65
N LYS A 214 -31.46 -17.57 -0.62
CA LYS A 214 -32.62 -17.86 0.24
C LYS A 214 -33.09 -16.60 0.98
N GLU A 215 -32.17 -15.80 1.49
CA GLU A 215 -32.46 -14.54 2.17
C GLU A 215 -33.19 -13.54 1.26
N ILE A 216 -32.77 -13.41 -0.01
CA ILE A 216 -33.42 -12.55 -0.99
C ILE A 216 -34.85 -13.02 -1.26
N VAL A 217 -35.05 -14.33 -1.44
CA VAL A 217 -36.37 -14.92 -1.70
C VAL A 217 -37.32 -14.71 -0.50
N ILE A 218 -36.84 -14.94 0.74
CA ILE A 218 -37.63 -14.71 1.95
C ILE A 218 -38.01 -13.23 2.07
N TRP A 219 -37.07 -12.31 1.84
CA TRP A 219 -37.32 -10.89 1.90
C TRP A 219 -38.36 -10.44 0.86
N LEU A 220 -38.27 -10.94 -0.39
CA LEU A 220 -39.26 -10.67 -1.43
C LEU A 220 -40.63 -11.26 -1.07
N ALA A 221 -40.67 -12.44 -0.47
CA ALA A 221 -41.91 -13.06 -0.02
C ALA A 221 -42.60 -12.20 1.08
N VAL A 222 -41.82 -11.74 2.08
CA VAL A 222 -42.34 -10.84 3.11
C VAL A 222 -42.88 -9.53 2.51
N LEU A 223 -42.13 -8.92 1.59
CA LEU A 223 -42.50 -7.70 0.91
C LEU A 223 -43.78 -7.89 0.09
N THR A 224 -43.90 -8.96 -0.68
CA THR A 224 -45.09 -9.26 -1.49
C THR A 224 -46.31 -9.57 -0.60
N THR A 225 -46.14 -10.24 0.52
CA THR A 225 -47.20 -10.50 1.50
C THR A 225 -47.70 -9.19 2.10
N LEU A 226 -46.82 -8.28 2.52
CA LEU A 226 -47.20 -6.96 3.03
C LEU A 226 -47.92 -6.13 1.97
N MET A 227 -47.48 -6.15 0.72
CA MET A 227 -48.14 -5.48 -0.39
C MET A 227 -49.52 -6.07 -0.68
N PHE A 228 -49.63 -7.41 -0.63
CA PHE A 228 -50.92 -8.09 -0.80
C PHE A 228 -51.91 -7.67 0.30
N ILE A 229 -51.52 -7.66 1.56
CA ILE A 229 -52.34 -7.21 2.69
C ILE A 229 -52.75 -5.74 2.51
N LEU A 230 -51.82 -4.84 2.11
CA LEU A 230 -52.09 -3.43 1.87
C LEU A 230 -53.13 -3.20 0.75
N CYS A 231 -53.08 -4.04 -0.32
CA CYS A 231 -53.96 -3.91 -1.49
C CYS A 231 -55.24 -4.70 -1.38
N MET A 232 -55.47 -5.45 -0.30
CA MET A 232 -56.75 -6.18 -0.10
C MET A 232 -57.94 -5.21 0.05
N PRO A 233 -59.12 -5.53 -0.48
CA PRO A 233 -60.31 -4.73 -0.28
C PRO A 233 -60.71 -4.71 1.20
N LEU A 234 -61.06 -3.52 1.71
CA LEU A 234 -61.63 -3.36 3.04
C LEU A 234 -63.00 -4.05 3.07
N THR A 235 -63.16 -4.99 4.00
CA THR A 235 -64.46 -5.55 4.37
C THR A 235 -64.99 -4.82 5.62
N ASP A 236 -66.30 -4.85 5.87
CA ASP A 236 -66.93 -4.15 7.01
C ASP A 236 -66.36 -4.47 8.39
N ASN A 237 -65.65 -5.59 8.48
CA ASN A 237 -64.80 -5.99 9.63
C ASN A 237 -63.34 -5.68 9.33
N SER A 238 -62.97 -4.40 9.19
CA SER A 238 -61.58 -3.99 8.96
C SER A 238 -60.67 -4.46 10.11
N SER A 239 -59.84 -5.47 9.82
CA SER A 239 -58.79 -5.87 10.74
C SER A 239 -57.71 -4.77 10.80
N ILE A 240 -57.03 -4.64 11.93
CA ILE A 240 -55.91 -3.73 12.15
C ILE A 240 -54.86 -3.76 11.02
N PHE A 241 -54.78 -4.88 10.29
CA PHE A 241 -53.81 -5.12 9.22
C PHE A 241 -54.16 -4.44 7.86
N SER A 242 -55.41 -4.00 7.64
CA SER A 242 -55.85 -3.33 6.41
C SER A 242 -55.85 -1.78 6.51
N THR A 243 -55.14 -1.23 7.47
CA THR A 243 -55.09 0.20 7.76
C THR A 243 -53.73 0.82 7.35
N ASN A 244 -53.62 2.14 7.47
CA ASN A 244 -52.36 2.91 7.24
C ASN A 244 -51.11 2.35 7.99
N TYR A 245 -51.30 1.55 9.03
CA TYR A 245 -50.20 0.90 9.76
C TYR A 245 -49.40 -0.05 8.88
N THR A 246 -50.01 -0.77 7.92
CA THR A 246 -49.29 -1.67 6.99
C THR A 246 -48.34 -0.88 6.09
N LEU A 247 -48.69 0.35 5.71
CA LEU A 247 -47.77 1.24 4.98
C LEU A 247 -46.50 1.53 5.79
N SER A 248 -46.66 1.75 7.11
CA SER A 248 -45.52 2.00 8.00
C SER A 248 -44.63 0.78 8.18
N LEU A 249 -45.18 -0.45 8.12
CA LEU A 249 -44.41 -1.71 8.16
C LEU A 249 -43.54 -1.98 6.93
N LEU A 250 -43.89 -1.35 5.79
CA LEU A 250 -43.04 -1.43 4.59
C LEU A 250 -41.67 -0.77 4.81
N LEU A 251 -41.59 0.28 5.63
CA LEU A 251 -40.35 1.02 5.83
C LEU A 251 -39.22 0.17 6.46
N PRO A 252 -39.41 -0.53 7.59
CA PRO A 252 -38.39 -1.42 8.17
C PRO A 252 -37.92 -2.50 7.18
N VAL A 253 -38.83 -3.13 6.46
CA VAL A 253 -38.51 -4.15 5.46
C VAL A 253 -37.67 -3.59 4.33
N MET A 254 -38.04 -2.40 3.82
CA MET A 254 -37.28 -1.72 2.77
C MET A 254 -35.93 -1.21 3.27
N LEU A 255 -35.81 -0.74 4.52
CA LEU A 255 -34.56 -0.33 5.13
C LEU A 255 -33.60 -1.51 5.27
N TRP A 256 -34.10 -2.65 5.75
CA TRP A 256 -33.28 -3.85 5.83
C TRP A 256 -32.77 -4.29 4.44
N GLY A 257 -33.64 -4.30 3.43
CA GLY A 257 -33.26 -4.56 2.05
C GLY A 257 -32.23 -3.55 1.51
N SER A 258 -32.38 -2.25 1.83
CA SER A 258 -31.44 -1.21 1.39
C SER A 258 -30.03 -1.38 1.98
N MET A 259 -29.95 -1.88 3.20
CA MET A 259 -28.67 -2.21 3.85
C MET A 259 -28.02 -3.47 3.28
N ARG A 260 -28.77 -4.38 2.64
CA ARG A 260 -28.28 -5.68 2.15
C ARG A 260 -28.08 -5.75 0.63
N TYR A 261 -28.99 -5.15 -0.17
CA TYR A 261 -29.03 -5.42 -1.61
C TYR A 261 -28.53 -4.26 -2.49
N GLY A 262 -28.30 -3.10 -1.90
CA GLY A 262 -27.72 -1.93 -2.59
C GLY A 262 -28.71 -1.12 -3.42
N TYR A 263 -28.25 0.10 -3.80
CA TYR A 263 -29.10 1.12 -4.40
C TYR A 263 -29.79 0.68 -5.69
N LYS A 264 -29.07 0.03 -6.62
CA LYS A 264 -29.62 -0.30 -7.94
C LYS A 264 -30.79 -1.30 -7.88
N PHE A 265 -30.73 -2.23 -6.95
CA PHE A 265 -31.81 -3.19 -6.74
C PHE A 265 -32.98 -2.57 -6.03
N ILE A 266 -32.71 -1.90 -4.92
CA ILE A 266 -33.74 -1.31 -4.05
C ILE A 266 -34.49 -0.19 -4.74
N SER A 267 -33.84 0.66 -5.55
CA SER A 267 -34.53 1.75 -6.25
C SER A 267 -35.59 1.27 -7.23
N ILE A 268 -35.36 0.14 -7.90
CA ILE A 268 -36.37 -0.46 -8.79
C ILE A 268 -37.51 -1.10 -7.99
N ILE A 269 -37.18 -1.88 -6.95
CA ILE A 269 -38.19 -2.53 -6.11
C ILE A 269 -39.06 -1.47 -5.42
N TRP A 270 -38.43 -0.42 -4.85
CA TRP A 270 -39.15 0.67 -4.22
C TRP A 270 -40.08 1.41 -5.18
N ALA A 271 -39.63 1.66 -6.41
CA ALA A 271 -40.49 2.27 -7.44
C ALA A 271 -41.74 1.43 -7.71
N VAL A 272 -41.60 0.11 -7.84
CA VAL A 272 -42.73 -0.81 -8.05
C VAL A 272 -43.66 -0.82 -6.85
N VAL A 273 -43.11 -0.97 -5.64
CA VAL A 273 -43.86 -0.95 -4.37
C VAL A 273 -44.66 0.33 -4.24
N LEU A 274 -44.00 1.48 -4.48
CA LEU A 274 -44.64 2.80 -4.33
C LEU A 274 -45.75 3.03 -5.36
N ILE A 275 -45.50 2.76 -6.65
CA ILE A 275 -46.49 2.92 -7.73
C ILE A 275 -47.71 2.05 -7.43
N THR A 276 -47.48 0.77 -7.06
CA THR A 276 -48.58 -0.15 -6.71
C THR A 276 -49.34 0.31 -5.49
N SER A 277 -48.64 0.73 -4.42
CA SER A 277 -49.25 1.23 -3.19
C SER A 277 -50.12 2.45 -3.47
N ILE A 278 -49.59 3.45 -4.20
CA ILE A 278 -50.33 4.66 -4.51
C ILE A 278 -51.51 4.37 -5.44
N HIS A 279 -51.37 3.46 -6.39
CA HIS A 279 -52.45 3.08 -7.31
C HIS A 279 -53.67 2.50 -6.56
N TYR A 280 -53.41 1.70 -5.53
CA TYR A 280 -54.46 1.09 -4.70
C TYR A 280 -54.74 1.86 -3.40
N TYR A 281 -54.44 3.18 -3.31
CA TYR A 281 -54.57 3.98 -2.10
C TYR A 281 -55.97 3.92 -1.49
N GLN A 282 -57.06 3.84 -2.32
CA GLN A 282 -58.44 3.74 -1.89
C GLN A 282 -58.74 2.50 -1.03
N ARG A 283 -57.90 1.44 -1.13
CA ARG A 283 -58.07 0.20 -0.37
C ARG A 283 -57.75 0.34 1.11
N TYR A 284 -56.86 1.27 1.48
CA TYR A 284 -56.45 1.49 2.85
C TYR A 284 -56.75 2.90 3.34
N MET A 285 -57.41 3.71 2.51
CA MET A 285 -57.84 5.05 2.84
C MET A 285 -59.31 5.25 2.47
N PRO A 286 -60.25 4.81 3.30
CA PRO A 286 -61.66 4.99 3.06
C PRO A 286 -62.06 6.46 3.25
N TRP A 287 -63.10 6.87 2.54
CA TRP A 287 -63.66 8.21 2.61
C TRP A 287 -64.40 8.40 3.94
N TYR A 288 -63.94 9.37 4.76
CA TYR A 288 -64.55 9.75 6.02
C TYR A 288 -64.22 11.22 6.39
N SER A 289 -64.78 11.73 7.49
CA SER A 289 -64.47 13.08 8.00
C SER A 289 -62.97 13.20 8.32
N GLY A 290 -62.30 14.22 7.73
CA GLY A 290 -60.85 14.39 7.86
C GLY A 290 -60.00 13.67 6.78
N TYR A 291 -60.64 13.13 5.75
CA TYR A 291 -59.98 12.42 4.64
C TYR A 291 -58.89 13.26 3.97
N ASP A 292 -59.09 14.54 3.68
CA ASP A 292 -58.11 15.42 3.02
C ASP A 292 -56.83 15.55 3.85
N THR A 293 -56.96 15.68 5.17
CA THR A 293 -55.82 15.74 6.10
C THR A 293 -55.06 14.41 6.12
N GLN A 294 -55.78 13.29 6.17
CA GLN A 294 -55.19 11.96 6.16
C GLN A 294 -54.47 11.67 4.84
N LEU A 295 -55.02 12.14 3.71
CA LEU A 295 -54.42 12.04 2.40
C LEU A 295 -53.09 12.83 2.33
N ALA A 296 -53.05 14.03 2.91
CA ALA A 296 -51.85 14.84 3.00
C ALA A 296 -50.78 14.17 3.88
N ILE A 297 -51.16 13.57 5.01
CA ILE A 297 -50.23 12.80 5.90
C ILE A 297 -49.66 11.59 5.16
N THR A 298 -50.53 10.85 4.46
CA THR A 298 -50.10 9.67 3.70
C THR A 298 -49.15 10.04 2.53
N SER A 299 -49.46 11.13 1.81
CA SER A 299 -48.59 11.68 0.77
C SER A 299 -47.23 12.12 1.33
N SER A 300 -47.23 12.73 2.52
CA SER A 300 -46.00 13.06 3.25
C SER A 300 -45.20 11.80 3.62
N SER A 301 -45.89 10.74 4.03
CA SER A 301 -45.23 9.43 4.34
C SER A 301 -44.57 8.83 3.12
N TYR A 302 -45.21 8.87 1.95
CA TYR A 302 -44.58 8.42 0.70
C TYR A 302 -43.31 9.19 0.36
N LEU A 303 -43.29 10.51 0.57
CA LEU A 303 -42.11 11.35 0.35
C LEU A 303 -41.00 10.99 1.31
N VAL A 304 -41.29 10.95 2.61
CA VAL A 304 -40.32 10.65 3.65
C VAL A 304 -39.73 9.25 3.46
N PHE A 305 -40.56 8.23 3.22
CA PHE A 305 -40.11 6.86 3.01
C PHE A 305 -39.25 6.74 1.75
N SER A 306 -39.65 7.38 0.65
CA SER A 306 -38.86 7.40 -0.59
C SER A 306 -37.51 8.04 -0.39
N PHE A 307 -37.46 9.15 0.38
CA PHE A 307 -36.18 9.80 0.69
C PHE A 307 -35.28 8.91 1.54
N ILE A 308 -35.82 8.33 2.64
CA ILE A 308 -35.06 7.47 3.56
C ILE A 308 -34.55 6.23 2.84
N VAL A 309 -35.40 5.50 2.10
CA VAL A 309 -35.04 4.28 1.41
C VAL A 309 -33.95 4.55 0.37
N ASN A 310 -34.11 5.58 -0.46
CA ASN A 310 -33.10 5.93 -1.47
C ASN A 310 -31.79 6.41 -0.84
N TYR A 311 -31.85 7.28 0.18
CA TYR A 311 -30.67 7.80 0.84
C TYR A 311 -29.88 6.67 1.54
N MET A 312 -30.56 5.84 2.33
CA MET A 312 -29.93 4.73 3.05
C MET A 312 -29.33 3.69 2.10
N SER A 313 -29.99 3.41 0.98
CA SER A 313 -29.44 2.48 -0.02
C SER A 313 -28.17 3.00 -0.71
N VAL A 314 -28.08 4.30 -0.98
CA VAL A 314 -26.86 4.94 -1.51
C VAL A 314 -25.75 4.92 -0.47
N LEU A 315 -26.06 5.28 0.78
CA LEU A 315 -25.10 5.31 1.88
C LEU A 315 -24.52 3.92 2.15
N ALA A 316 -25.37 2.88 2.26
CA ALA A 316 -24.96 1.51 2.45
C ALA A 316 -24.08 0.98 1.29
N THR A 317 -24.43 1.33 0.05
CA THR A 317 -23.64 0.99 -1.12
C THR A 317 -22.27 1.65 -1.08
N ARG A 318 -22.19 2.94 -0.75
CA ARG A 318 -20.93 3.69 -0.59
C ARG A 318 -20.05 3.07 0.49
N GLN A 319 -20.60 2.78 1.66
CA GLN A 319 -19.87 2.18 2.77
C GLN A 319 -19.27 0.82 2.38
N ARG A 320 -20.01 -0.02 1.64
CA ARG A 320 -19.49 -1.32 1.14
C ARG A 320 -18.36 -1.14 0.14
N VAL A 321 -18.49 -0.21 -0.79
CA VAL A 321 -17.41 0.07 -1.76
C VAL A 321 -16.14 0.56 -1.04
N VAL A 322 -16.29 1.48 -0.08
CA VAL A 322 -15.16 1.99 0.71
C VAL A 322 -14.55 0.89 1.56
N SER A 323 -15.36 0.11 2.30
CA SER A 323 -14.85 -0.98 3.13
C SER A 323 -14.23 -2.11 2.30
N GLY A 324 -14.77 -2.39 1.10
CA GLY A 324 -14.18 -3.34 0.17
C GLY A 324 -12.84 -2.88 -0.37
N ARG A 325 -12.67 -1.59 -0.67
CA ARG A 325 -11.37 -0.99 -1.04
C ARG A 325 -10.40 -1.01 0.13
N ALA A 326 -10.85 -0.62 1.32
CA ALA A 326 -10.03 -0.66 2.53
C ALA A 326 -9.54 -2.08 2.84
N ARG A 327 -10.41 -3.09 2.72
CA ARG A 327 -10.01 -4.50 2.87
C ARG A 327 -8.98 -4.93 1.83
N ARG A 328 -9.15 -4.55 0.56
CA ARG A 328 -8.15 -4.87 -0.48
C ARG A 328 -6.81 -4.22 -0.16
N LEU A 329 -6.80 -2.94 0.21
CA LEU A 329 -5.59 -2.21 0.60
C LEU A 329 -4.94 -2.80 1.88
N ALA A 330 -5.73 -3.34 2.81
CA ALA A 330 -5.21 -4.01 4.00
C ALA A 330 -4.44 -5.32 3.71
N TYR A 331 -4.70 -5.97 2.56
CA TYR A 331 -4.07 -7.23 2.17
C TYR A 331 -3.08 -7.12 1.01
N LEU A 332 -2.93 -5.94 0.41
CA LEU A 332 -1.94 -5.65 -0.62
C LEU A 332 -0.90 -4.68 -0.10
N ASP A 333 0.33 -4.84 -0.55
CA ASP A 333 1.36 -3.81 -0.37
C ASP A 333 1.03 -2.62 -1.28
N PRO A 334 1.00 -1.38 -0.75
CA PRO A 334 0.59 -0.21 -1.52
C PRO A 334 1.57 0.19 -2.61
N VAL A 335 2.83 -0.24 -2.51
CA VAL A 335 3.92 0.16 -3.40
C VAL A 335 4.15 -0.90 -4.49
N VAL A 336 4.34 -2.14 -4.08
CA VAL A 336 4.66 -3.26 -4.99
C VAL A 336 3.39 -3.88 -5.59
N HIS A 337 2.21 -3.65 -4.98
CA HIS A 337 0.91 -4.23 -5.35
C HIS A 337 0.84 -5.76 -5.27
N LEU A 338 1.73 -6.38 -4.52
CA LEU A 338 1.67 -7.81 -4.18
C LEU A 338 0.93 -8.01 -2.85
N PRO A 339 0.35 -9.21 -2.62
CA PRO A 339 -0.20 -9.56 -1.31
C PRO A 339 0.83 -9.38 -0.20
N ASN A 340 0.41 -8.80 0.92
CA ASN A 340 1.28 -8.53 2.06
C ASN A 340 1.27 -9.67 3.10
N LEU A 341 2.01 -9.50 4.18
CA LEU A 341 2.09 -10.47 5.29
C LEU A 341 0.73 -10.83 5.91
N ARG A 342 -0.22 -9.88 5.98
CA ARG A 342 -1.58 -10.16 6.47
C ARG A 342 -2.32 -11.13 5.53
N ALA A 343 -2.09 -10.98 4.22
CA ALA A 343 -2.63 -11.91 3.23
C ALA A 343 -2.01 -13.30 3.35
N LEU A 344 -0.70 -13.39 3.59
CA LEU A 344 0.00 -14.65 3.85
C LEU A 344 -0.57 -15.36 5.09
N ASN A 345 -0.67 -14.67 6.22
CA ASN A 345 -1.19 -15.25 7.47
C ASN A 345 -2.62 -15.79 7.27
N ARG A 346 -3.48 -15.04 6.59
CA ARG A 346 -4.84 -15.50 6.26
C ARG A 346 -4.84 -16.72 5.33
N ALA A 347 -3.94 -16.77 4.36
CA ALA A 347 -3.82 -17.91 3.45
C ALA A 347 -3.36 -19.17 4.17
N LEU A 348 -2.44 -19.04 5.14
CA LEU A 348 -1.96 -20.12 5.99
C LEU A 348 -3.07 -20.67 6.90
N GLN A 349 -3.91 -19.80 7.46
CA GLN A 349 -5.05 -20.21 8.29
C GLN A 349 -6.12 -21.02 7.53
N ASN A 350 -6.25 -20.80 6.22
CA ASN A 350 -7.26 -21.45 5.38
C ASN A 350 -6.81 -22.80 4.78
N ALA A 351 -5.56 -23.20 5.00
CA ALA A 351 -5.02 -24.45 4.47
C ALA A 351 -4.39 -25.28 5.61
N PRO A 352 -4.67 -26.60 5.71
CA PRO A 352 -4.13 -27.44 6.78
C PRO A 352 -2.60 -27.56 6.73
N TRP A 353 -2.05 -27.62 5.51
CA TRP A 353 -0.61 -27.67 5.25
C TRP A 353 -0.22 -26.63 4.21
N SER A 354 0.96 -26.09 4.32
CA SER A 354 1.56 -25.18 3.35
C SER A 354 3.07 -25.28 3.37
N THR A 355 3.73 -25.16 2.21
CA THR A 355 5.17 -24.95 2.16
C THR A 355 5.42 -23.48 1.94
N ILE A 356 6.18 -22.87 2.84
CA ILE A 356 6.61 -21.47 2.76
C ILE A 356 8.02 -21.47 2.16
N CYS A 357 8.22 -20.76 1.04
CA CYS A 357 9.53 -20.52 0.45
C CYS A 357 9.87 -19.03 0.58
N PHE A 358 11.01 -18.74 1.16
CA PHE A 358 11.53 -17.38 1.32
C PHE A 358 12.54 -17.11 0.22
N LEU A 359 12.44 -15.95 -0.43
CA LEU A 359 13.31 -15.50 -1.51
C LEU A 359 14.07 -14.26 -1.06
N HIS A 360 15.36 -14.39 -0.84
CA HIS A 360 16.24 -13.30 -0.45
C HIS A 360 17.05 -12.81 -1.65
N VAL A 361 17.09 -11.49 -1.87
CA VAL A 361 17.82 -10.86 -2.98
C VAL A 361 18.72 -9.74 -2.43
N PRO A 362 19.88 -10.04 -1.87
CA PRO A 362 20.72 -9.06 -1.16
C PRO A 362 21.18 -7.91 -2.08
N GLY A 363 21.51 -8.23 -3.34
CA GLY A 363 21.91 -7.22 -4.33
C GLY A 363 20.84 -6.17 -4.66
N LEU A 364 19.58 -6.42 -4.33
CA LEU A 364 18.48 -5.52 -4.64
C LEU A 364 18.50 -4.22 -3.81
N GLU A 365 19.09 -4.27 -2.62
CA GLU A 365 19.27 -3.08 -1.79
C GLU A 365 20.32 -2.15 -2.41
N LEU A 366 21.48 -2.69 -2.78
CA LEU A 366 22.56 -1.95 -3.42
C LEU A 366 22.13 -1.37 -4.76
N LEU A 367 21.43 -2.17 -5.57
CA LEU A 367 20.85 -1.72 -6.84
C LEU A 367 19.81 -0.61 -6.62
N GLY A 368 19.03 -0.70 -5.55
CA GLY A 368 18.06 0.32 -5.21
C GLY A 368 18.68 1.63 -4.73
N LYS A 369 19.81 1.58 -4.04
CA LYS A 369 20.59 2.77 -3.66
C LYS A 369 21.19 3.47 -4.88
N ASN A 370 21.70 2.72 -5.84
CA ASN A 370 22.39 3.26 -7.02
C ASN A 370 21.43 3.72 -8.14
N TYR A 371 20.35 2.98 -8.39
CA TYR A 371 19.42 3.20 -9.50
C TYR A 371 18.01 3.64 -9.06
N GLY A 372 17.81 3.88 -7.77
CA GLY A 372 16.57 4.37 -7.20
C GLY A 372 15.53 3.29 -6.85
N VAL A 373 14.56 3.71 -6.04
CA VAL A 373 13.52 2.81 -5.47
C VAL A 373 12.65 2.14 -6.54
N MET A 374 12.46 2.78 -7.69
CA MET A 374 11.62 2.26 -8.78
C MET A 374 12.17 0.96 -9.38
N LEU A 375 13.50 0.80 -9.45
CA LEU A 375 14.13 -0.45 -9.88
C LEU A 375 13.68 -1.61 -8.98
N ARG A 376 13.76 -1.45 -7.66
CA ARG A 376 13.36 -2.49 -6.70
C ARG A 376 11.89 -2.88 -6.84
N ILE A 377 11.01 -1.90 -7.01
CA ILE A 377 9.56 -2.12 -7.18
C ILE A 377 9.31 -2.94 -8.44
N GLN A 378 9.86 -2.52 -9.57
CA GLN A 378 9.65 -3.19 -10.85
C GLN A 378 10.31 -4.57 -10.91
N TYR A 379 11.49 -4.74 -10.30
CA TYR A 379 12.13 -6.04 -10.18
C TYR A 379 11.21 -7.05 -9.48
N LYS A 380 10.69 -6.71 -8.29
CA LYS A 380 9.80 -7.57 -7.53
C LYS A 380 8.50 -7.90 -8.27
N GLN A 381 7.90 -6.91 -8.93
CA GLN A 381 6.70 -7.11 -9.73
C GLN A 381 6.95 -8.06 -10.89
N LYS A 382 8.04 -7.86 -11.63
CA LYS A 382 8.39 -8.72 -12.78
C LYS A 382 8.84 -10.12 -12.36
N LEU A 383 9.59 -10.24 -11.27
CA LEU A 383 9.97 -11.54 -10.70
C LEU A 383 8.73 -12.33 -10.25
N SER A 384 7.81 -11.68 -9.53
CA SER A 384 6.54 -12.30 -9.14
C SER A 384 5.72 -12.73 -10.36
N HIS A 385 5.67 -11.92 -11.40
CA HIS A 385 4.97 -12.26 -12.65
C HIS A 385 5.64 -13.42 -13.39
N TRP A 386 6.98 -13.49 -13.35
CA TRP A 386 7.76 -14.59 -13.93
C TRP A 386 7.49 -15.93 -13.22
N ILE A 387 7.34 -15.90 -11.90
CA ILE A 387 7.06 -17.10 -11.09
C ILE A 387 5.60 -17.55 -11.23
N THR A 388 4.65 -16.62 -11.41
CA THR A 388 3.20 -16.89 -11.41
C THR A 388 2.75 -18.05 -12.30
N PRO A 389 3.28 -18.27 -13.52
CA PRO A 389 2.87 -19.40 -14.36
C PRO A 389 3.18 -20.79 -13.78
N MET A 390 4.13 -20.88 -12.85
CA MET A 390 4.48 -22.13 -12.16
C MET A 390 3.64 -22.39 -10.90
N LEU A 391 2.79 -21.43 -10.50
CA LEU A 391 1.97 -21.51 -9.31
C LEU A 391 0.57 -22.06 -9.63
N ALA A 392 0.02 -22.86 -8.73
CA ALA A 392 -1.36 -23.35 -8.80
C ALA A 392 -2.37 -22.22 -8.40
N SER A 393 -3.66 -22.46 -8.64
CA SER A 393 -4.73 -21.46 -8.47
C SER A 393 -4.82 -20.80 -7.08
N ASN A 394 -4.36 -21.48 -6.04
CA ASN A 394 -4.39 -21.00 -4.65
C ASN A 394 -3.02 -20.64 -4.09
N GLU A 395 -1.99 -20.67 -4.90
CA GLU A 395 -0.63 -20.32 -4.54
C GLU A 395 -0.31 -18.90 -4.96
N CYS A 396 0.51 -18.20 -4.20
CA CYS A 396 0.77 -16.79 -4.44
C CYS A 396 2.15 -16.36 -3.95
N VAL A 397 2.67 -15.28 -4.54
CA VAL A 397 3.85 -14.55 -4.07
C VAL A 397 3.39 -13.43 -3.16
N TYR A 398 4.05 -13.27 -2.01
CA TYR A 398 3.76 -12.27 -1.00
C TYR A 398 4.95 -11.34 -0.82
N GLN A 399 4.68 -10.06 -0.61
CA GLN A 399 5.66 -9.05 -0.26
C GLN A 399 5.82 -8.99 1.25
N MET A 400 7.08 -9.09 1.71
CA MET A 400 7.44 -8.86 3.10
C MET A 400 7.93 -7.42 3.32
N SER A 401 7.84 -6.93 4.56
CA SER A 401 8.49 -5.68 4.97
C SER A 401 10.01 -5.84 4.81
N GLY A 402 10.65 -4.93 4.09
CA GLY A 402 12.05 -5.06 3.72
C GLY A 402 12.20 -5.40 2.24
N HIS A 403 13.13 -6.30 1.90
CA HIS A 403 13.54 -6.56 0.52
C HIS A 403 13.11 -7.93 -0.02
N ASP A 404 12.44 -8.74 0.76
CA ASP A 404 12.22 -10.14 0.48
C ASP A 404 10.83 -10.45 -0.06
N LEU A 405 10.71 -11.57 -0.76
CA LEU A 405 9.47 -12.15 -1.25
C LEU A 405 9.25 -13.53 -0.60
N VAL A 406 8.00 -13.87 -0.39
CA VAL A 406 7.63 -15.19 0.14
C VAL A 406 6.63 -15.85 -0.79
N LEU A 407 6.87 -17.12 -1.14
CA LEU A 407 5.90 -17.94 -1.85
C LEU A 407 5.21 -18.88 -0.87
N ARG A 408 3.92 -19.08 -1.07
CA ARG A 408 3.18 -20.13 -0.40
C ARG A 408 2.73 -21.16 -1.41
N LEU A 409 3.10 -22.42 -1.19
CA LEU A 409 2.73 -23.58 -1.99
C LEU A 409 1.79 -24.50 -1.20
N ASN A 410 0.91 -25.23 -1.91
CA ASN A 410 -0.12 -26.11 -1.32
C ASN A 410 0.30 -27.58 -1.21
N THR A 411 1.56 -27.93 -1.49
CA THR A 411 1.97 -29.32 -1.66
C THR A 411 2.81 -29.83 -0.51
N GLU A 412 2.60 -31.08 -0.12
CA GLU A 412 3.41 -31.80 0.86
C GLU A 412 4.70 -32.36 0.21
N SER A 413 4.65 -32.80 -1.05
CA SER A 413 5.83 -33.27 -1.80
C SER A 413 6.51 -32.07 -2.49
N HIS A 414 7.26 -31.30 -1.73
CA HIS A 414 7.73 -29.99 -2.14
C HIS A 414 9.11 -29.98 -2.78
N GLN A 415 10.00 -30.94 -2.48
CA GLN A 415 11.42 -30.87 -2.84
C GLN A 415 11.66 -30.72 -4.34
N GLN A 416 11.14 -31.63 -5.16
CA GLN A 416 11.32 -31.56 -6.63
C GLN A 416 10.74 -30.27 -7.23
N ARG A 417 9.60 -29.81 -6.67
CA ARG A 417 8.94 -28.61 -7.15
C ARG A 417 9.72 -27.34 -6.76
N ILE A 418 10.33 -27.31 -5.58
CA ILE A 418 11.17 -26.19 -5.14
C ILE A 418 12.46 -26.14 -5.97
N GLU A 419 13.08 -27.27 -6.26
CA GLU A 419 14.24 -27.32 -7.15
C GLU A 419 13.91 -26.82 -8.57
N ALA A 420 12.72 -27.16 -9.10
CA ALA A 420 12.25 -26.65 -10.38
C ALA A 420 11.97 -25.12 -10.33
N LEU A 421 11.39 -24.63 -9.22
CA LEU A 421 11.17 -23.20 -8.99
C LEU A 421 12.50 -22.44 -8.86
N ASP A 422 13.47 -22.97 -8.12
CA ASP A 422 14.80 -22.38 -7.96
C ASP A 422 15.50 -22.24 -9.32
N LYS A 423 15.51 -23.31 -10.13
CA LYS A 423 16.04 -23.26 -11.50
C LYS A 423 15.34 -22.20 -12.35
N HIS A 424 14.02 -22.10 -12.24
CA HIS A 424 13.25 -21.12 -12.98
C HIS A 424 13.55 -19.68 -12.52
N ILE A 425 13.67 -19.45 -11.21
CA ILE A 425 14.05 -18.16 -10.63
C ILE A 425 15.45 -17.73 -11.08
N LYS A 426 16.41 -18.65 -11.11
CA LYS A 426 17.78 -18.39 -11.58
C LYS A 426 17.88 -18.07 -13.06
N GLN A 427 16.87 -18.42 -13.87
CA GLN A 427 16.78 -18.03 -15.29
C GLN A 427 16.20 -16.62 -15.48
N PHE A 428 15.66 -15.99 -14.44
CA PHE A 428 15.05 -14.67 -14.54
C PHE A 428 16.08 -13.59 -14.87
N ARG A 429 15.83 -12.85 -15.94
CA ARG A 429 16.62 -11.68 -16.35
C ARG A 429 15.77 -10.44 -16.33
N PHE A 430 16.15 -9.48 -15.53
CA PHE A 430 15.49 -8.20 -15.43
C PHE A 430 16.23 -7.17 -16.31
N ILE A 431 15.51 -6.53 -17.23
CA ILE A 431 16.08 -5.48 -18.07
C ILE A 431 15.68 -4.13 -17.47
N TRP A 432 16.68 -3.32 -17.12
CA TRP A 432 16.53 -1.95 -16.64
C TRP A 432 17.36 -1.02 -17.51
N ASP A 433 16.70 -0.03 -18.14
CA ASP A 433 17.32 0.93 -19.07
C ASP A 433 18.22 0.27 -20.13
N GLY A 434 17.80 -0.88 -20.66
CA GLY A 434 18.55 -1.64 -21.66
C GLY A 434 19.65 -2.56 -21.09
N LEU A 435 19.93 -2.51 -19.78
CA LEU A 435 20.94 -3.35 -19.13
C LEU A 435 20.28 -4.58 -18.50
N PRO A 436 20.77 -5.80 -18.79
CA PRO A 436 20.32 -7.01 -18.14
C PRO A 436 20.91 -7.10 -16.72
N LEU A 437 20.04 -7.16 -15.71
CA LEU A 437 20.38 -7.35 -14.31
C LEU A 437 19.92 -8.72 -13.85
N GLN A 438 20.82 -9.49 -13.24
CA GLN A 438 20.52 -10.83 -12.70
C GLN A 438 21.14 -10.96 -11.30
N PRO A 439 20.61 -10.28 -10.28
CA PRO A 439 21.09 -10.44 -8.91
C PRO A 439 20.85 -11.87 -8.43
N PRO A 440 21.76 -12.45 -7.63
CA PRO A 440 21.60 -13.77 -7.05
C PRO A 440 20.38 -13.78 -6.11
N VAL A 441 19.64 -14.90 -6.13
CA VAL A 441 18.46 -15.11 -5.29
C VAL A 441 18.70 -16.33 -4.42
N GLY A 442 18.72 -16.14 -3.10
CA GLY A 442 18.75 -17.22 -2.11
C GLY A 442 17.33 -17.76 -1.87
N VAL A 443 17.18 -19.07 -1.80
CA VAL A 443 15.89 -19.75 -1.60
C VAL A 443 15.98 -20.66 -0.38
N SER A 444 15.15 -20.40 0.63
CA SER A 444 14.96 -21.30 1.77
C SER A 444 13.48 -21.69 1.90
N TYR A 445 13.20 -22.84 2.48
CA TYR A 445 11.84 -23.31 2.59
C TYR A 445 11.59 -24.14 3.84
N CYS A 446 10.31 -24.21 4.24
CA CYS A 446 9.83 -25.01 5.35
C CYS A 446 8.38 -25.45 5.12
N CYS A 447 8.05 -26.69 5.47
CA CYS A 447 6.68 -27.18 5.48
C CYS A 447 6.02 -26.87 6.84
N VAL A 448 4.84 -26.25 6.83
CA VAL A 448 4.15 -25.80 8.03
C VAL A 448 2.72 -26.33 8.08
N ARG A 449 2.27 -26.67 9.31
CA ARG A 449 0.89 -27.04 9.60
C ARG A 449 0.14 -25.85 10.22
N SER A 450 -1.08 -25.64 9.78
CA SER A 450 -1.95 -24.62 10.36
C SER A 450 -2.48 -25.07 11.76
N PRO A 451 -2.60 -24.13 12.74
CA PRO A 451 -2.21 -22.73 12.73
C PRO A 451 -0.70 -22.53 12.97
N VAL A 452 -0.08 -21.59 12.24
CA VAL A 452 1.33 -21.22 12.45
C VAL A 452 1.40 -20.17 13.56
N ILE A 453 1.80 -20.59 14.77
CA ILE A 453 1.75 -19.76 15.98
C ILE A 453 2.80 -18.64 15.95
N HIS A 454 4.00 -18.91 15.44
CA HIS A 454 5.14 -17.98 15.44
C HIS A 454 5.63 -17.68 14.01
N LEU A 455 4.73 -17.17 13.14
CA LEU A 455 5.05 -16.91 11.73
C LEU A 455 6.24 -15.94 11.55
N TYR A 456 6.34 -14.90 12.38
CA TYR A 456 7.44 -13.92 12.28
C TYR A 456 8.80 -14.54 12.61
N LEU A 457 8.86 -15.41 13.61
CA LEU A 457 10.09 -16.12 13.98
C LEU A 457 10.51 -17.06 12.84
N LEU A 458 9.56 -17.85 12.32
CA LEU A 458 9.81 -18.75 11.19
C LEU A 458 10.34 -18.01 9.95
N LEU A 459 9.77 -16.83 9.64
CA LEU A 459 10.23 -16.02 8.51
C LEU A 459 11.63 -15.46 8.74
N GLY A 460 11.99 -15.13 9.98
CA GLY A 460 13.35 -14.74 10.36
C GLY A 460 14.35 -15.89 10.17
N GLU A 461 13.99 -17.10 10.59
CA GLU A 461 14.81 -18.31 10.42
C GLU A 461 15.01 -18.65 8.93
N LEU A 462 13.94 -18.52 8.12
CA LEU A 462 14.00 -18.71 6.68
C LEU A 462 14.87 -17.63 6.01
N SER A 463 14.83 -16.39 6.47
CA SER A 463 15.68 -15.32 5.96
C SER A 463 17.16 -15.67 6.15
N THR A 464 17.56 -16.06 7.38
CA THR A 464 18.94 -16.47 7.67
C THR A 464 19.38 -17.71 6.88
N SER A 465 18.47 -18.69 6.70
CA SER A 465 18.77 -19.88 5.87
C SER A 465 18.90 -19.53 4.38
N SER A 466 18.26 -18.46 3.91
CA SER A 466 18.36 -18.03 2.51
C SER A 466 19.74 -17.44 2.18
N ASP A 467 20.47 -16.88 3.16
CA ASP A 467 21.85 -16.43 3.00
C ASP A 467 22.79 -17.61 2.72
N LEU A 468 22.55 -18.73 3.38
CA LEU A 468 23.30 -19.96 3.10
C LEU A 468 23.01 -20.53 1.71
N SER A 469 21.75 -20.42 1.25
CA SER A 469 21.39 -20.82 -0.12
C SER A 469 22.17 -20.06 -1.19
N LEU A 470 22.59 -18.83 -0.91
CA LEU A 470 23.46 -18.05 -1.81
C LEU A 470 24.86 -18.64 -1.91
N THR A 471 25.39 -19.20 -0.81
CA THR A 471 26.73 -19.83 -0.79
C THR A 471 26.70 -21.25 -1.36
N THR A 472 25.67 -22.04 -1.02
CA THR A 472 25.52 -23.44 -1.50
C THR A 472 24.98 -23.53 -2.92
N ASN A 473 24.43 -22.43 -3.45
CA ASN A 473 23.73 -22.35 -4.73
C ASN A 473 22.59 -23.38 -4.91
N ALA A 474 21.97 -23.79 -3.80
CA ALA A 474 20.88 -24.75 -3.74
C ALA A 474 19.80 -24.28 -2.74
N PRO A 475 18.52 -24.65 -2.92
CA PRO A 475 17.48 -24.32 -1.95
C PRO A 475 17.72 -25.02 -0.62
N GLU A 476 17.61 -24.28 0.49
CA GLU A 476 17.88 -24.78 1.85
C GLU A 476 16.58 -25.16 2.57
N ASP A 477 16.56 -26.37 3.12
CA ASP A 477 15.45 -26.90 3.93
C ASP A 477 15.67 -26.62 5.42
N LEU A 478 14.85 -25.73 6.00
CA LEU A 478 14.94 -25.38 7.41
C LEU A 478 14.69 -26.58 8.34
N GLN A 479 13.86 -27.55 7.95
CA GLN A 479 13.55 -28.73 8.79
C GLN A 479 14.71 -29.68 8.93
N ARG A 480 15.58 -29.80 7.93
CA ARG A 480 16.76 -30.67 7.97
C ARG A 480 17.86 -30.17 8.92
N ARG A 481 17.88 -28.85 9.21
CA ARG A 481 18.92 -28.23 10.08
C ARG A 481 18.52 -28.09 11.54
N GLY A 482 17.27 -28.36 11.91
CA GLY A 482 16.77 -28.27 13.28
C GLY A 482 16.63 -26.83 13.75
N ALA A 483 15.39 -26.36 13.92
CA ALA A 483 15.02 -25.01 14.37
C ALA A 483 15.71 -24.53 15.68
N MET A 484 16.30 -25.44 16.45
CA MET A 484 17.03 -25.12 17.69
C MET A 484 18.40 -24.42 17.47
N HIS A 485 19.08 -24.67 16.35
CA HIS A 485 20.42 -24.05 16.13
C HIS A 485 20.32 -22.56 15.82
N LEU A 486 19.41 -22.17 14.95
CA LEU A 486 19.22 -20.76 14.57
C LEU A 486 18.72 -19.88 15.73
N GLN A 487 17.85 -20.40 16.57
CA GLN A 487 17.37 -19.70 17.74
C GLN A 487 18.46 -19.53 18.81
N ARG A 488 19.40 -20.49 18.92
CA ARG A 488 20.59 -20.38 19.77
C ARG A 488 21.55 -19.31 19.22
N ASP A 489 21.81 -19.29 17.94
CA ASP A 489 22.72 -18.32 17.32
C ASP A 489 22.20 -16.90 17.46
N LEU A 490 20.91 -16.65 17.19
CA LEU A 490 20.31 -15.32 17.35
C LEU A 490 20.33 -14.86 18.82
N LYS A 491 19.98 -15.75 19.77
CA LYS A 491 20.09 -15.46 21.19
C LYS A 491 21.55 -15.21 21.60
N GLY A 492 22.49 -16.00 21.08
CA GLY A 492 23.91 -15.81 21.30
C GLY A 492 24.42 -14.45 20.81
N ARG A 493 24.00 -14.03 19.61
CA ARG A 493 24.36 -12.71 19.04
C ARG A 493 23.77 -11.54 19.84
N ILE A 494 22.49 -11.63 20.24
CA ILE A 494 21.86 -10.61 21.10
C ILE A 494 22.53 -10.57 22.48
N ALA A 495 22.83 -11.73 23.07
CA ALA A 495 23.56 -11.79 24.34
C ALA A 495 24.95 -11.17 24.23
N MET A 496 25.68 -11.43 23.13
CA MET A 496 26.97 -10.81 22.83
C MET A 496 26.83 -9.29 22.66
N MET A 497 25.83 -8.80 21.90
CA MET A 497 25.57 -7.38 21.76
C MET A 497 25.34 -6.69 23.12
N ASN A 498 24.50 -7.28 23.98
CA ASN A 498 24.25 -6.73 25.34
C ASN A 498 25.54 -6.72 26.16
N ARG A 499 26.36 -7.79 26.06
CA ARG A 499 27.67 -7.87 26.73
C ARG A 499 28.64 -6.79 26.23
N LEU A 500 28.66 -6.50 24.93
CA LEU A 500 29.48 -5.43 24.37
C LEU A 500 29.05 -4.04 24.86
N GLN A 501 27.73 -3.80 24.96
CA GLN A 501 27.22 -2.56 25.53
C GLN A 501 27.61 -2.40 27.00
N GLN A 502 27.47 -3.46 27.80
CA GLN A 502 27.90 -3.48 29.19
C GLN A 502 29.43 -3.30 29.32
N ALA A 503 30.19 -3.89 28.42
CA ALA A 503 31.66 -3.77 28.43
C ALA A 503 32.13 -2.32 28.16
N LEU A 504 31.40 -1.58 27.32
CA LEU A 504 31.64 -0.16 27.07
C LEU A 504 31.29 0.70 28.30
N GLU A 505 30.28 0.30 29.10
CA GLU A 505 29.82 1.07 30.28
C GLU A 505 30.60 0.73 31.56
N HIS A 506 31.11 -0.49 31.71
CA HIS A 506 31.66 -1.02 32.96
C HIS A 506 33.12 -1.51 32.85
N ASP A 507 33.87 -1.08 31.82
CA ASP A 507 35.29 -1.42 31.63
C ASP A 507 35.60 -2.95 31.64
N HIS A 508 34.75 -3.78 31.02
CA HIS A 508 35.04 -5.21 30.84
C HIS A 508 36.00 -5.48 29.68
N PHE A 509 36.26 -4.51 28.86
CA PHE A 509 37.36 -4.56 27.88
C PHE A 509 38.70 -4.36 28.57
N PHE A 510 39.72 -5.01 28.02
CA PHE A 510 41.11 -4.73 28.42
C PHE A 510 42.01 -4.76 27.19
N LEU A 511 43.16 -4.07 27.33
CA LEU A 511 44.13 -3.90 26.26
C LEU A 511 45.34 -4.79 26.49
N MET A 512 45.79 -5.45 25.47
CA MET A 512 47.09 -6.09 25.38
C MET A 512 47.95 -5.31 24.40
N ALA A 513 49.24 -5.45 24.48
CA ALA A 513 50.17 -4.80 23.60
C ALA A 513 51.23 -5.83 23.10
N GLN A 514 51.45 -5.86 21.78
CA GLN A 514 52.45 -6.72 21.16
C GLN A 514 53.59 -5.85 20.61
N PRO A 515 54.87 -6.18 20.92
CA PRO A 515 55.98 -5.38 20.45
C PRO A 515 56.24 -5.55 18.96
N ILE A 516 56.54 -4.46 18.26
CA ILE A 516 56.98 -4.36 16.89
C ILE A 516 58.38 -3.75 16.90
N PHE A 517 59.36 -4.54 16.51
CA PHE A 517 60.76 -4.19 16.65
C PHE A 517 61.36 -3.67 15.35
N GLY A 518 61.86 -2.45 15.36
CA GLY A 518 62.52 -1.82 14.24
C GLY A 518 63.98 -2.31 14.07
N VAL A 519 64.38 -2.51 12.84
CA VAL A 519 65.79 -2.89 12.52
C VAL A 519 66.81 -1.88 13.01
N ARG A 520 66.38 -0.62 13.24
CA ARG A 520 67.23 0.46 13.78
C ARG A 520 67.26 0.54 15.30
N GLY A 521 66.53 -0.39 15.97
CA GLY A 521 66.53 -0.47 17.43
C GLY A 521 65.38 0.27 18.11
N ASP A 522 64.47 0.90 17.35
CA ASP A 522 63.27 1.48 17.87
C ASP A 522 62.17 0.40 18.04
N VAL A 523 61.30 0.61 19.04
CA VAL A 523 60.23 -0.33 19.35
C VAL A 523 58.95 0.44 19.52
N TYR A 524 57.85 -0.05 18.95
CA TYR A 524 56.49 0.39 19.24
C TYR A 524 55.58 -0.83 19.46
N HIS A 525 54.33 -0.61 19.92
CA HIS A 525 53.47 -1.70 20.27
C HIS A 525 52.13 -1.62 19.52
N GLU A 526 51.65 -2.75 19.02
CA GLU A 526 50.27 -2.85 18.56
C GLU A 526 49.34 -3.13 19.71
N ILE A 527 48.26 -2.34 19.80
CA ILE A 527 47.20 -2.51 20.79
C ILE A 527 46.19 -3.52 20.34
N LEU A 528 46.00 -4.56 21.13
CA LEU A 528 45.09 -5.67 20.87
C LEU A 528 43.98 -5.69 21.88
N LEU A 529 42.75 -5.46 21.43
CA LEU A 529 41.54 -5.48 22.28
C LEU A 529 41.19 -6.91 22.70
N ARG A 530 40.79 -7.08 23.96
CA ARG A 530 40.25 -8.33 24.51
C ARG A 530 39.02 -8.02 25.34
N LEU A 531 38.09 -8.99 25.42
CA LEU A 531 36.87 -8.91 26.21
C LEU A 531 36.90 -10.02 27.28
N ARG A 532 36.57 -9.70 28.52
CA ARG A 532 36.34 -10.70 29.58
C ARG A 532 34.86 -11.10 29.61
N ASP A 533 34.61 -12.38 29.77
CA ASP A 533 33.27 -12.85 30.06
C ASP A 533 32.95 -12.75 31.56
N ASP A 534 31.69 -13.11 31.92
CA ASP A 534 31.24 -13.05 33.31
C ASP A 534 31.96 -14.06 34.25
N ASN A 535 32.66 -15.04 33.68
CA ASN A 535 33.46 -16.05 34.38
C ASN A 535 34.93 -15.62 34.51
N GLY A 536 35.33 -14.54 33.84
CA GLY A 536 36.72 -14.07 33.78
C GLY A 536 37.53 -14.62 32.60
N ASP A 537 36.91 -15.44 31.74
CA ASP A 537 37.57 -16.00 30.56
C ASP A 537 37.73 -14.94 29.45
N VAL A 538 38.79 -15.06 28.67
CA VAL A 538 39.11 -14.12 27.58
C VAL A 538 38.37 -14.52 26.30
N ILE A 539 37.55 -13.60 25.76
CA ILE A 539 36.91 -13.75 24.47
C ILE A 539 37.77 -13.08 23.40
N ASN A 540 38.08 -13.82 22.34
CA ASN A 540 38.87 -13.32 21.22
C ASN A 540 38.06 -12.32 20.34
N PRO A 541 38.74 -11.34 19.71
CA PRO A 541 38.13 -10.35 18.82
C PRO A 541 37.29 -10.96 17.68
N ASP A 542 37.73 -12.05 17.10
CA ASP A 542 37.05 -12.77 15.99
C ASP A 542 35.63 -13.21 16.37
N ASN A 543 35.36 -13.43 17.67
CA ASN A 543 34.08 -13.86 18.15
C ASN A 543 33.08 -12.69 18.42
N PHE A 544 33.57 -11.48 18.69
CA PHE A 544 32.69 -10.36 19.06
C PHE A 544 32.73 -9.18 18.09
N LEU A 545 33.82 -8.92 17.37
CA LEU A 545 33.92 -7.81 16.42
C LEU A 545 32.90 -7.91 15.27
N PRO A 546 32.58 -9.09 14.70
CA PRO A 546 31.50 -9.21 13.71
C PRO A 546 30.15 -8.79 14.26
N VAL A 547 29.85 -9.13 15.53
CA VAL A 547 28.62 -8.72 16.23
C VAL A 547 28.61 -7.22 16.48
N ALA A 548 29.75 -6.65 16.92
CA ALA A 548 29.90 -5.20 17.09
C ALA A 548 29.64 -4.44 15.79
N HIS A 549 30.13 -4.97 14.68
CA HIS A 549 29.91 -4.38 13.35
C HIS A 549 28.42 -4.45 12.94
N GLU A 550 27.77 -5.60 13.10
CA GLU A 550 26.36 -5.80 12.76
C GLU A 550 25.43 -4.85 13.53
N PHE A 551 25.71 -4.63 14.81
CA PHE A 551 24.89 -3.76 15.67
C PHE A 551 25.40 -2.32 15.76
N GLY A 552 26.38 -1.92 14.95
CA GLY A 552 26.86 -0.53 14.86
C GLY A 552 27.68 -0.04 16.05
N LEU A 553 28.25 -0.94 16.85
CA LEU A 553 29.06 -0.62 18.04
C LEU A 553 30.54 -0.40 17.74
N SER A 554 31.04 -0.77 16.55
CA SER A 554 32.46 -0.74 16.20
C SER A 554 33.12 0.60 16.47
N SER A 555 32.49 1.72 16.08
CA SER A 555 33.08 3.04 16.27
C SER A 555 33.15 3.49 17.75
N ALA A 556 32.22 3.03 18.58
CA ALA A 556 32.27 3.29 20.02
C ALA A 556 33.42 2.48 20.67
N ILE A 557 33.62 1.26 20.21
CA ILE A 557 34.73 0.40 20.65
C ILE A 557 36.08 1.02 20.24
N ASP A 558 36.23 1.49 19.00
CA ASP A 558 37.46 2.13 18.54
C ASP A 558 37.81 3.35 19.36
N LEU A 559 36.83 4.23 19.68
CA LEU A 559 37.02 5.39 20.51
C LEU A 559 37.38 5.01 21.96
N TRP A 560 36.77 3.94 22.50
CA TRP A 560 37.13 3.42 23.82
C TRP A 560 38.59 2.92 23.86
N VAL A 561 39.04 2.20 22.82
CA VAL A 561 40.43 1.72 22.68
C VAL A 561 41.41 2.91 22.63
N ILE A 562 41.10 3.90 21.78
CA ILE A 562 41.91 5.13 21.66
C ILE A 562 42.01 5.82 23.00
N GLU A 563 40.89 6.09 23.67
CA GLU A 563 40.85 6.81 24.95
C GLU A 563 41.65 6.09 26.04
N ASN A 564 41.49 4.75 26.17
CA ASN A 564 42.20 3.99 27.17
C ASN A 564 43.70 3.85 26.85
N THR A 565 44.11 3.78 25.59
CA THR A 565 45.51 3.86 25.20
C THR A 565 46.12 5.22 25.55
N LEU A 566 45.42 6.31 25.22
CA LEU A 566 45.88 7.67 25.57
C LEU A 566 45.94 7.91 27.07
N ARG A 567 45.00 7.35 27.83
CA ARG A 567 45.01 7.39 29.31
C ARG A 567 46.25 6.70 29.87
N PHE A 568 46.62 5.52 29.34
CA PHE A 568 47.84 4.81 29.71
C PHE A 568 49.07 5.61 29.32
N MET A 569 49.16 6.15 28.10
CA MET A 569 50.29 6.96 27.65
C MET A 569 50.52 8.21 28.53
N ALA A 570 49.43 8.86 28.91
CA ALA A 570 49.50 10.02 29.80
C ALA A 570 50.03 9.66 31.21
N ALA A 571 49.60 8.51 31.75
CA ALA A 571 50.06 7.98 33.01
C ALA A 571 51.53 7.52 33.01
N SER A 572 51.98 6.97 31.86
CA SER A 572 53.33 6.40 31.70
C SER A 572 54.35 7.36 31.09
N ARG A 573 54.01 8.65 30.95
CA ARG A 573 54.83 9.68 30.26
C ARG A 573 56.24 9.80 30.78
N GLU A 574 56.47 9.67 32.09
CA GLU A 574 57.79 9.79 32.71
C GLU A 574 58.70 8.64 32.36
N TYR A 575 58.14 7.43 32.13
CA TYR A 575 58.91 6.23 31.87
C TYR A 575 59.04 5.93 30.39
N MET A 576 58.04 6.34 29.57
CA MET A 576 57.98 6.07 28.13
C MET A 576 57.61 7.32 27.31
N PRO A 577 58.40 8.39 27.34
CA PRO A 577 58.04 9.69 26.76
C PRO A 577 57.93 9.71 25.24
N ALA A 578 58.60 8.77 24.54
CA ALA A 578 58.67 8.70 23.08
C ALA A 578 58.04 7.45 22.51
N HIS A 579 57.26 6.69 23.30
CA HIS A 579 56.70 5.43 22.88
C HIS A 579 55.53 5.61 21.89
N ARG A 580 55.47 4.76 20.88
CA ARG A 580 54.43 4.78 19.87
C ARG A 580 53.49 3.58 20.04
N PHE A 581 52.21 3.77 19.75
CA PHE A 581 51.22 2.68 19.78
C PHE A 581 50.42 2.66 18.50
N ALA A 582 50.21 1.44 17.95
CA ALA A 582 49.40 1.19 16.80
C ALA A 582 48.02 0.67 17.21
N ILE A 583 46.96 1.25 16.64
CA ILE A 583 45.58 0.99 17.00
C ILE A 583 44.78 0.64 15.73
N ASN A 584 44.14 -0.51 15.75
CA ASN A 584 43.25 -0.95 14.69
C ASN A 584 41.97 -0.13 14.59
N LEU A 585 41.59 0.30 13.37
CA LEU A 585 40.34 1.04 13.11
C LEU A 585 39.37 0.24 12.30
N SER A 586 38.11 0.24 12.72
CA SER A 586 37.01 -0.34 11.96
C SER A 586 36.63 0.49 10.74
N PRO A 587 36.06 -0.13 9.68
CA PRO A 587 35.54 0.58 8.50
C PRO A 587 34.52 1.67 8.86
N THR A 588 33.74 1.41 9.91
CA THR A 588 32.71 2.32 10.38
C THR A 588 33.31 3.63 10.90
N SER A 589 34.42 3.56 11.64
CA SER A 589 35.11 4.74 12.18
C SER A 589 35.74 5.56 11.06
N VAL A 590 36.44 4.92 10.15
CA VAL A 590 37.11 5.59 9.03
C VAL A 590 36.12 6.30 8.09
N CYS A 591 34.87 5.80 7.97
CA CYS A 591 33.82 6.44 7.17
C CYS A 591 33.04 7.55 7.92
N ARG A 592 33.32 7.84 9.19
CA ARG A 592 32.66 8.89 9.97
C ARG A 592 33.38 10.23 9.84
N ALA A 593 32.70 11.24 9.27
CA ALA A 593 33.27 12.58 9.09
C ALA A 593 33.67 13.29 10.42
N ARG A 594 33.07 12.91 11.54
CA ARG A 594 33.38 13.50 12.87
C ARG A 594 34.53 12.82 13.58
N PHE A 595 34.92 11.61 13.16
CA PHE A 595 35.91 10.80 13.85
C PHE A 595 37.27 11.50 14.02
N PRO A 596 37.86 12.20 13.03
CA PRO A 596 39.14 12.93 13.25
C PRO A 596 39.05 14.03 14.31
N ALA A 597 37.91 14.70 14.40
CA ALA A 597 37.71 15.73 15.41
C ALA A 597 37.60 15.14 16.83
N GLU A 598 36.95 13.98 16.97
CA GLU A 598 36.85 13.24 18.23
C GLU A 598 38.25 12.77 18.69
N VAL A 599 39.06 12.21 17.78
CA VAL A 599 40.45 11.80 18.05
C VAL A 599 41.31 13.01 18.48
N LYS A 600 41.20 14.12 17.75
CA LYS A 600 41.94 15.36 18.10
C LYS A 600 41.58 15.86 19.49
N GLN A 601 40.30 15.82 19.87
CA GLN A 601 39.83 16.20 21.20
C GLN A 601 40.48 15.31 22.27
N LEU A 602 40.51 14.00 22.08
CA LEU A 602 41.15 13.05 23.01
C LEU A 602 42.67 13.30 23.13
N LEU A 603 43.39 13.47 22.01
CA LEU A 603 44.80 13.81 22.02
C LEU A 603 45.08 15.06 22.82
N THR A 604 44.27 16.10 22.65
CA THR A 604 44.38 17.36 23.40
C THR A 604 44.09 17.17 24.90
N GLN A 605 43.04 16.39 25.22
CA GLN A 605 42.63 16.10 26.58
C GLN A 605 43.72 15.38 27.39
N TYR A 606 44.36 14.36 26.78
CA TYR A 606 45.41 13.59 27.44
C TYR A 606 46.83 14.12 27.18
N GLN A 607 46.94 15.21 26.42
CA GLN A 607 48.21 15.89 26.09
C GLN A 607 49.23 14.95 25.45
N VAL A 608 48.81 14.02 24.56
CA VAL A 608 49.65 13.08 23.83
C VAL A 608 49.96 13.68 22.47
N GLU A 609 51.21 13.53 22.03
CA GLU A 609 51.65 14.02 20.73
C GLU A 609 51.10 13.11 19.62
N PRO A 610 50.55 13.65 18.53
CA PRO A 610 49.90 12.85 17.49
C PRO A 610 50.81 11.79 16.83
N TRP A 611 52.09 12.09 16.67
CA TRP A 611 53.08 11.17 16.07
C TRP A 611 53.27 9.87 16.87
N GLN A 612 52.82 9.83 18.10
CA GLN A 612 52.89 8.64 18.96
C GLN A 612 51.76 7.62 18.64
N LEU A 613 50.78 7.98 17.79
CA LEU A 613 49.72 7.09 17.35
C LEU A 613 49.90 6.67 15.91
N VAL A 614 49.81 5.36 15.68
CA VAL A 614 49.71 4.74 14.37
C VAL A 614 48.30 4.16 14.24
N PHE A 615 47.55 4.54 13.23
CA PHE A 615 46.22 3.96 12.99
C PHE A 615 46.33 2.90 11.90
N GLU A 616 45.90 1.68 12.20
CA GLU A 616 45.93 0.54 11.30
C GLU A 616 44.57 0.34 10.65
N VAL A 617 44.55 0.18 9.33
CA VAL A 617 43.34 -0.08 8.53
C VAL A 617 43.57 -1.27 7.62
N THR A 618 42.66 -2.24 7.62
CA THR A 618 42.80 -3.41 6.75
C THR A 618 42.56 -3.02 5.29
N GLU A 619 43.23 -3.74 4.38
CA GLU A 619 43.12 -3.51 2.94
C GLU A 619 41.65 -3.49 2.43
N SER A 620 40.76 -4.31 2.98
CA SER A 620 39.38 -4.44 2.57
C SER A 620 38.47 -3.30 3.05
N ASN A 621 38.85 -2.52 4.08
CA ASN A 621 38.03 -1.48 4.71
C ASN A 621 37.84 -0.23 3.83
N SER A 622 38.66 -0.03 2.81
CA SER A 622 38.62 1.11 1.90
C SER A 622 37.48 1.09 0.84
N LEU A 623 36.62 0.05 0.82
CA LEU A 623 35.72 -0.21 -0.31
C LEU A 623 34.31 0.38 -0.23
N THR A 624 33.74 0.58 0.95
CA THR A 624 32.34 0.97 1.07
C THR A 624 32.08 2.48 0.90
N ASN A 625 33.08 3.32 1.18
CA ASN A 625 33.04 4.76 0.93
C ASN A 625 34.48 5.32 0.82
N ALA A 626 35.17 4.95 -0.26
CA ALA A 626 36.60 5.23 -0.44
C ALA A 626 36.97 6.71 -0.32
N GLU A 627 36.12 7.61 -0.83
CA GLU A 627 36.37 9.06 -0.74
C GLU A 627 36.32 9.57 0.71
N GLN A 628 35.33 9.17 1.48
CA GLN A 628 35.20 9.59 2.88
C GLN A 628 36.30 8.99 3.74
N ALA A 629 36.66 7.72 3.52
CA ALA A 629 37.76 7.06 4.22
C ALA A 629 39.10 7.79 3.96
N GLN A 630 39.40 8.12 2.71
CA GLN A 630 40.60 8.86 2.35
C GLN A 630 40.64 10.26 2.98
N LEU A 631 39.53 10.98 3.02
CA LEU A 631 39.43 12.27 3.70
C LEU A 631 39.70 12.14 5.20
N THR A 632 39.12 11.14 5.86
CA THR A 632 39.28 10.89 7.29
C THR A 632 40.74 10.55 7.62
N LEU A 633 41.36 9.62 6.90
CA LEU A 633 42.77 9.23 7.09
C LEU A 633 43.71 10.41 6.80
N GLY A 634 43.48 11.16 5.73
CA GLY A 634 44.25 12.36 5.41
C GLY A 634 44.16 13.44 6.49
N GLN A 635 43.02 13.62 7.16
CA GLN A 635 42.90 14.55 8.30
C GLN A 635 43.68 14.06 9.52
N LEU A 636 43.70 12.76 9.82
CA LEU A 636 44.50 12.18 10.89
C LEU A 636 46.00 12.37 10.65
N GLN A 637 46.46 12.16 9.39
CA GLN A 637 47.87 12.42 9.01
C GLN A 637 48.21 13.94 9.12
N GLN A 638 47.30 14.83 8.72
CA GLN A 638 47.50 16.25 8.87
C GLN A 638 47.62 16.69 10.35
N PHE A 639 47.01 15.95 11.29
CA PHE A 639 47.23 16.15 12.72
C PHE A 639 48.58 15.64 13.18
N GLY A 640 49.27 14.84 12.41
CA GLY A 640 50.56 14.25 12.70
C GLY A 640 50.53 12.79 13.13
N CYS A 641 49.37 12.11 13.07
CA CYS A 641 49.30 10.67 13.28
C CYS A 641 49.84 9.90 12.05
N GLN A 642 50.35 8.68 12.25
CA GLN A 642 50.77 7.81 11.18
C GLN A 642 49.63 6.86 10.81
N ILE A 643 49.59 6.44 9.53
CA ILE A 643 48.62 5.48 9.01
C ILE A 643 49.36 4.23 8.51
N ALA A 644 48.90 3.05 8.94
CA ALA A 644 49.36 1.75 8.47
C ALA A 644 48.28 1.02 7.70
N ILE A 645 48.64 0.41 6.57
CA ILE A 645 47.78 -0.55 5.86
C ILE A 645 48.10 -1.93 6.40
N ASP A 646 47.07 -2.59 6.93
CA ASP A 646 47.16 -3.92 7.52
C ASP A 646 46.65 -5.03 6.60
N ASP A 647 47.09 -6.29 6.85
CA ASP A 647 46.73 -7.52 6.08
C ASP A 647 47.02 -7.41 4.56
N PHE A 648 48.06 -6.69 4.17
CA PHE A 648 48.31 -6.42 2.76
C PHE A 648 48.71 -7.68 1.98
N GLY A 649 48.02 -7.91 0.86
CA GLY A 649 48.24 -9.01 -0.07
C GLY A 649 47.09 -10.04 -0.10
N THR A 650 46.16 -10.03 0.87
CA THR A 650 45.06 -10.98 0.93
C THR A 650 43.85 -10.58 0.07
N GLY A 651 43.80 -9.32 -0.43
CA GLY A 651 42.70 -8.75 -1.19
C GLY A 651 42.81 -8.83 -2.71
N TYR A 652 41.65 -8.85 -3.39
CA TYR A 652 41.54 -8.81 -4.88
C TYR A 652 41.84 -7.41 -5.42
N ALA A 653 42.99 -6.98 -5.71
CA ALA A 653 43.38 -5.70 -6.34
C ALA A 653 44.33 -4.84 -5.52
N SER A 654 45.14 -5.46 -4.68
CA SER A 654 46.10 -4.83 -3.77
C SER A 654 46.99 -3.76 -4.42
N TYR A 655 47.50 -3.99 -5.61
CA TYR A 655 48.39 -3.05 -6.32
C TYR A 655 47.67 -1.77 -6.83
N ALA A 656 46.42 -1.89 -7.29
CA ALA A 656 45.66 -0.74 -7.77
C ALA A 656 45.26 0.20 -6.60
N ARG A 657 45.06 -0.37 -5.42
CA ARG A 657 44.72 0.37 -4.20
C ARG A 657 45.90 1.08 -3.60
N LEU A 658 47.07 0.40 -3.52
CA LEU A 658 48.27 1.00 -3.04
C LEU A 658 48.61 2.30 -3.80
N LYS A 659 48.24 2.40 -5.07
CA LYS A 659 48.43 3.61 -5.87
C LYS A 659 47.69 4.82 -5.31
N ASN A 660 46.49 4.63 -4.73
CA ASN A 660 45.57 5.67 -4.35
C ASN A 660 45.52 5.98 -2.85
N VAL A 661 46.13 5.14 -1.99
CA VAL A 661 46.19 5.33 -0.55
C VAL A 661 47.51 5.93 -0.17
N ASP A 662 47.50 7.05 0.53
CA ASP A 662 48.69 7.62 1.17
C ASP A 662 48.76 7.05 2.60
N ALA A 663 49.72 6.17 2.84
CA ALA A 663 50.00 5.56 4.14
C ALA A 663 51.49 5.61 4.43
N ASP A 664 51.85 5.62 5.70
CA ASP A 664 53.20 5.74 6.17
C ASP A 664 53.86 4.34 6.34
N ILE A 665 53.02 3.35 6.68
CA ILE A 665 53.47 1.99 7.02
C ILE A 665 52.64 0.97 6.22
N LEU A 666 53.28 -0.13 5.80
CA LEU A 666 52.67 -1.28 5.17
C LEU A 666 52.97 -2.55 5.95
N LYS A 667 51.94 -3.21 6.52
CA LYS A 667 52.08 -4.51 7.20
C LYS A 667 51.81 -5.65 6.22
N ILE A 668 52.75 -6.58 6.08
CA ILE A 668 52.59 -7.76 5.22
C ILE A 668 52.00 -8.88 6.03
N ASP A 669 50.83 -9.39 5.55
CA ASP A 669 50.09 -10.45 6.21
C ASP A 669 50.93 -11.70 6.44
N GLY A 670 50.75 -12.31 7.59
CA GLY A 670 51.50 -13.49 8.02
C GLY A 670 51.39 -14.71 7.11
N SER A 671 50.35 -14.81 6.26
CA SER A 671 50.21 -15.93 5.30
C SER A 671 51.36 -16.00 4.29
N PHE A 672 51.95 -14.87 3.92
CA PHE A 672 53.12 -14.79 3.03
C PHE A 672 54.43 -14.93 3.77
N ILE A 673 54.46 -14.60 5.05
CA ILE A 673 55.70 -14.63 5.86
C ILE A 673 55.98 -16.03 6.41
N ARG A 674 54.95 -16.77 6.85
CA ARG A 674 55.11 -18.09 7.48
C ARG A 674 55.89 -19.08 6.61
N ASN A 675 55.67 -19.09 5.31
CA ASN A 675 56.30 -20.03 4.39
C ASN A 675 57.38 -19.42 3.53
N ILE A 676 57.84 -18.23 3.80
CA ILE A 676 58.80 -17.46 2.97
C ILE A 676 60.13 -18.18 2.73
N VAL A 677 60.54 -19.02 3.67
CA VAL A 677 61.79 -19.82 3.57
C VAL A 677 61.62 -20.98 2.61
N SER A 678 60.45 -21.64 2.57
CA SER A 678 60.22 -22.87 1.81
C SER A 678 59.47 -22.64 0.49
N ASN A 679 58.74 -21.56 0.36
CA ASN A 679 57.93 -21.23 -0.80
C ASN A 679 58.53 -20.06 -1.59
N SER A 680 59.09 -20.37 -2.77
CA SER A 680 59.70 -19.36 -3.64
C SER A 680 58.69 -18.31 -4.17
N LEU A 681 57.41 -18.66 -4.27
CA LEU A 681 56.37 -17.73 -4.69
C LEU A 681 56.08 -16.67 -3.60
N ASP A 682 55.97 -17.10 -2.34
CA ASP A 682 55.77 -16.18 -1.22
C ASP A 682 56.96 -15.23 -1.09
N TYR A 683 58.18 -15.73 -1.26
CA TYR A 683 59.39 -14.90 -1.32
C TYR A 683 59.29 -13.80 -2.40
N GLN A 684 58.91 -14.15 -3.63
CA GLN A 684 58.77 -13.21 -4.74
C GLN A 684 57.64 -12.20 -4.52
N ILE A 685 56.53 -12.62 -3.90
CA ILE A 685 55.42 -11.74 -3.53
C ILE A 685 55.92 -10.70 -2.51
N VAL A 686 56.52 -11.13 -1.41
CA VAL A 686 57.05 -10.23 -0.38
C VAL A 686 58.11 -9.30 -0.96
N ALA A 687 59.05 -9.80 -1.79
CA ALA A 687 60.04 -8.95 -2.46
C ALA A 687 59.41 -7.87 -3.33
N SER A 688 58.34 -8.22 -4.06
CA SER A 688 57.58 -7.28 -4.88
C SER A 688 56.86 -6.20 -4.05
N ILE A 689 56.25 -6.61 -2.93
CA ILE A 689 55.62 -5.71 -1.97
C ILE A 689 56.61 -4.72 -1.39
N CYS A 690 57.78 -5.20 -0.89
CA CYS A 690 58.86 -4.37 -0.38
C CYS A 690 59.36 -3.35 -1.41
N HIS A 691 59.50 -3.79 -2.68
CA HIS A 691 59.93 -2.89 -3.75
C HIS A 691 58.94 -1.74 -3.97
N LEU A 692 57.65 -2.05 -4.02
CA LEU A 692 56.55 -1.04 -4.18
C LEU A 692 56.44 -0.10 -3.00
N ALA A 693 56.54 -0.61 -1.77
CA ALA A 693 56.49 0.19 -0.56
C ALA A 693 57.65 1.22 -0.56
N ARG A 694 58.88 0.80 -0.95
CA ARG A 694 60.02 1.72 -1.09
C ARG A 694 59.80 2.79 -2.15
N MET A 695 59.17 2.47 -3.29
CA MET A 695 58.85 3.45 -4.32
C MET A 695 57.88 4.52 -3.80
N LYS A 696 57.04 4.20 -2.81
CA LYS A 696 56.09 5.10 -2.16
C LYS A 696 56.62 5.72 -0.85
N ASN A 697 57.87 5.46 -0.49
CA ASN A 697 58.48 5.89 0.77
C ASN A 697 57.77 5.38 2.03
N MET A 698 57.13 4.20 1.95
CA MET A 698 56.48 3.56 3.08
C MET A 698 57.44 2.64 3.82
N GLN A 699 57.32 2.58 5.14
CA GLN A 699 58.00 1.59 5.98
C GLN A 699 57.25 0.26 5.91
N VAL A 700 57.99 -0.86 5.98
CA VAL A 700 57.40 -2.20 5.84
C VAL A 700 57.54 -2.96 7.16
N VAL A 701 56.45 -3.56 7.61
CA VAL A 701 56.40 -4.48 8.75
C VAL A 701 56.14 -5.89 8.24
N ALA A 702 56.91 -6.88 8.71
CA ALA A 702 56.61 -8.27 8.52
C ALA A 702 55.94 -8.84 9.77
N GLU A 703 54.76 -9.43 9.57
CA GLU A 703 54.03 -10.12 10.62
C GLU A 703 54.42 -11.60 10.73
N TYR A 704 54.06 -12.27 11.83
CA TYR A 704 54.28 -13.69 12.01
C TYR A 704 55.76 -14.14 11.88
N VAL A 705 56.69 -13.33 12.35
CA VAL A 705 58.09 -13.73 12.45
C VAL A 705 58.28 -14.64 13.66
N GLU A 706 58.28 -15.96 13.41
CA GLU A 706 58.30 -16.99 14.46
C GLU A 706 59.65 -17.75 14.55
N SER A 707 60.56 -17.59 13.59
CA SER A 707 61.86 -18.26 13.58
C SER A 707 62.99 -17.35 13.11
N GLU A 708 64.23 -17.65 13.50
CA GLU A 708 65.45 -16.92 13.06
C GLU A 708 65.70 -17.04 11.56
N GLU A 709 65.26 -18.17 10.94
CA GLU A 709 65.36 -18.34 9.49
C GLU A 709 64.43 -17.34 8.78
N ILE A 710 63.17 -17.22 9.21
CA ILE A 710 62.21 -16.22 8.68
C ILE A 710 62.78 -14.83 8.87
N ARG A 711 63.26 -14.50 10.08
CA ARG A 711 63.86 -13.20 10.39
C ARG A 711 65.00 -12.86 9.43
N SER A 712 65.91 -13.79 9.20
CA SER A 712 67.07 -13.60 8.30
C SER A 712 66.61 -13.28 6.86
N VAL A 713 65.60 -13.99 6.35
CA VAL A 713 65.08 -13.80 5.01
C VAL A 713 64.37 -12.43 4.87
N VAL A 714 63.49 -12.08 5.80
CA VAL A 714 62.73 -10.79 5.72
C VAL A 714 63.67 -9.60 5.87
N LEU A 715 64.74 -9.71 6.70
CA LEU A 715 65.77 -8.68 6.79
C LEU A 715 66.54 -8.52 5.49
N SER A 716 66.85 -9.61 4.78
CA SER A 716 67.54 -9.56 3.46
C SER A 716 66.68 -8.85 2.39
N LEU A 717 65.35 -8.87 2.51
CA LEU A 717 64.44 -8.15 1.63
C LEU A 717 64.31 -6.66 1.99
N GLY A 718 64.93 -6.23 3.11
CA GLY A 718 64.99 -4.85 3.57
C GLY A 718 63.65 -4.37 4.19
N ILE A 719 63.07 -5.22 4.99
CA ILE A 719 61.91 -4.91 5.85
C ILE A 719 62.38 -4.06 7.03
N ASP A 720 61.62 -3.06 7.42
CA ASP A 720 61.99 -2.07 8.44
C ASP A 720 61.62 -2.52 9.85
N TYR A 721 60.51 -3.25 10.02
CA TYR A 721 59.99 -3.69 11.32
C TYR A 721 59.57 -5.16 11.30
N LEU A 722 59.69 -5.81 12.44
CA LEU A 722 59.36 -7.22 12.66
C LEU A 722 58.37 -7.38 13.78
N GLN A 723 57.33 -8.19 13.56
CA GLN A 723 56.35 -8.57 14.54
C GLN A 723 56.13 -10.08 14.53
N GLY A 724 55.98 -10.70 15.68
CA GLY A 724 55.76 -12.15 15.81
C GLY A 724 56.25 -12.69 17.14
N TYR A 725 56.02 -13.98 17.40
CA TYR A 725 56.35 -14.61 18.68
C TYR A 725 57.85 -14.69 18.94
N LEU A 726 58.66 -14.70 17.90
CA LEU A 726 60.11 -14.57 18.07
C LEU A 726 60.54 -13.23 18.67
N ILE A 727 59.76 -12.17 18.39
CA ILE A 727 60.00 -10.78 18.86
C ILE A 727 59.43 -10.57 20.25
N GLY A 728 58.15 -11.01 20.42
CA GLY A 728 57.45 -10.95 21.68
C GLY A 728 55.97 -11.35 21.53
N GLU A 729 55.48 -11.99 22.56
CA GLU A 729 54.02 -12.32 22.66
C GLU A 729 53.25 -11.09 23.18
N PRO A 730 51.96 -11.01 22.86
CA PRO A 730 51.08 -9.98 23.42
C PRO A 730 51.07 -10.05 24.96
N GLN A 731 51.31 -8.91 25.65
CA GLN A 731 51.28 -8.75 27.11
C GLN A 731 50.21 -7.78 27.52
N LEU A 732 49.80 -7.79 28.80
CA LEU A 732 48.88 -6.76 29.30
C LEU A 732 49.51 -5.36 29.15
N LEU A 733 48.72 -4.39 28.66
CA LEU A 733 49.18 -3.03 28.46
C LEU A 733 49.77 -2.41 29.76
N SER A 734 49.25 -2.79 30.93
CA SER A 734 49.75 -2.37 32.22
C SER A 734 51.10 -2.97 32.63
N GLU A 735 51.58 -4.02 31.97
CA GLU A 735 52.82 -4.71 32.29
C GLU A 735 54.00 -4.27 31.40
N ILE A 736 53.77 -3.39 30.44
CA ILE A 736 54.84 -2.84 29.61
C ILE A 736 55.64 -1.83 30.43
N GLN A 737 56.94 -2.10 30.54
CA GLN A 737 57.91 -1.27 31.21
C GLN A 737 58.83 -0.53 30.27
#